data_7237e29201cdff0e9caa5d2853630e19
#
_entry.id   7237e29201cdff0e9caa5d2853630e19
#
_cell.length_a   1.000
_cell.length_b   1.000
_cell.length_c   1.000
_cell.angle_alpha   90.00
_cell.angle_beta   90.00
_cell.angle_gamma   90.00
#
_symmetry.space_group_name_H-M   'P 1'
#
loop_
_entity.id
_entity.type
_entity.pdbx_description
1 polymer ?
#
loop_
_entity_poly.entity_id
_entity_poly.type
_entity_poly.pdbx_seq_one_letter_code
_entity_poly.pdbx_strand_id
1 'polypeptide(L)'
;MDFSSHQLESMNQSLIHKSKYFQIDYETELNEEQHKVVFADEGPLLVIAGAGSGKTRTITYRVARLIEQGVNPENILLATFTNKAAREMLHRVECLLGLSINRMWGGTFHHIGNLILRREAKKVGFDFNYTILDREDQKDLVETCILQSGVDTKARRFPKADVVMQVINLCRNTLVSIEDIIDKNYPQFREWTGNISHIFALYQNRKRELNCMDFDDLLSYVWELFQKDEATRRKYAQMFHHVLVDEYQDTNLIQAEIVDFFASEYRNVLAVGDDSQSIYSFRGANFANIMDFPKKYPDCVLFKLETNYRSVPPILELANQVIAKNTRQYKKTLQAVRKSGEKPVVVPARNTSQQSEFVATQILTIRDNGYSLRDIAILYRAHYQSMELQMELTRRGIPFEVRSGLRFFEQAHIKDIVAYLKVIANPRDEIAWKRVLKIYPGIGKATSEKIWEFFRESVDPLGLIQKRELPENISRGAREGLLTLEELLSQLEEIDFQPGTMIQKIIQGSYNEYLTTHYPDYRERLQDIEELANFASQYKSLDDFLSELALLGDMEAENIVDGGLPDEKVTLSSVHQAKGLEWPVVFVIWLCEGGFPSGRSIEKEEDIEEERRLFYVACTRAKDYLFLCYPIVAEGNRAQTSFIRKPSRFLKEIDSRSYTKWLLDRSGNQW
;
A
#
# COMPACT_ATOMS: atom_id res chain seq x y z
N MET A 1 -24.92 42.87 7.68
CA MET A 1 -24.12 43.99 8.24
C MET A 1 -22.83 44.00 7.42
N ASP A 2 -22.79 44.94 6.47
CA ASP A 2 -21.59 45.11 5.62
C ASP A 2 -20.55 45.89 6.39
N PHE A 3 -19.46 45.26 6.70
CA PHE A 3 -18.29 45.95 7.26
C PHE A 3 -17.57 46.68 6.10
N SER A 4 -17.27 47.95 6.25
CA SER A 4 -16.56 48.73 5.27
C SER A 4 -15.14 48.22 5.07
N SER A 5 -14.59 48.33 3.85
CA SER A 5 -13.24 47.93 3.50
C SER A 5 -12.15 48.46 4.46
N HIS A 6 -12.37 49.67 5.01
CA HIS A 6 -11.50 50.30 6.02
C HIS A 6 -11.49 49.57 7.36
N GLN A 7 -12.59 48.93 7.78
CA GLN A 7 -12.66 48.17 9.01
C GLN A 7 -11.95 46.80 8.88
N LEU A 8 -12.01 46.19 7.68
CA LEU A 8 -11.27 44.96 7.37
C LEU A 8 -9.76 45.21 7.28
N GLU A 9 -9.34 46.36 6.71
CA GLU A 9 -7.91 46.75 6.70
C GLU A 9 -7.38 47.04 8.11
N SER A 10 -8.15 47.74 8.97
CA SER A 10 -7.74 48.00 10.34
C SER A 10 -7.72 46.74 11.22
N MET A 11 -8.64 45.79 11.00
CA MET A 11 -8.58 44.46 11.64
C MET A 11 -7.39 43.67 11.15
N ASN A 12 -7.07 43.69 9.87
CA ASN A 12 -5.87 43.04 9.32
C ASN A 12 -4.58 43.66 9.87
N GLN A 13 -4.48 45.01 9.94
CA GLN A 13 -3.32 45.67 10.54
C GLN A 13 -3.22 45.41 12.04
N SER A 14 -4.34 45.26 12.78
CA SER A 14 -4.31 44.90 14.20
C SER A 14 -3.91 43.44 14.43
N LEU A 15 -4.22 42.52 13.49
CA LEU A 15 -3.76 41.12 13.53
C LEU A 15 -2.27 41.01 13.22
N ILE A 16 -1.77 41.79 12.27
CA ILE A 16 -0.33 41.86 11.94
C ILE A 16 0.48 42.46 13.09
N HIS A 17 -0.07 43.43 13.82
CA HIS A 17 0.57 44.01 14.98
C HIS A 17 0.52 43.10 16.23
N LYS A 18 -0.44 42.21 16.35
CA LYS A 18 -0.47 41.21 17.43
C LYS A 18 0.60 40.12 17.28
N SER A 19 1.09 39.83 16.05
CA SER A 19 2.12 38.81 15.80
C SER A 19 3.50 39.17 16.41
N LYS A 20 3.75 40.41 16.80
CA LYS A 20 5.00 40.80 17.47
C LYS A 20 5.14 40.30 18.91
N TYR A 21 4.13 39.64 19.49
CA TYR A 21 4.13 39.15 20.87
C TYR A 21 4.24 37.60 21.01
N PHE A 22 4.19 36.87 19.93
CA PHE A 22 4.36 35.39 19.99
C PHE A 22 5.77 35.04 19.46
N GLN A 23 6.75 35.09 20.33
CA GLN A 23 8.09 34.65 20.01
C GLN A 23 8.20 33.17 20.39
N ILE A 24 8.20 32.30 19.38
CA ILE A 24 8.49 30.87 19.58
C ILE A 24 9.92 30.78 20.04
N ASP A 25 10.16 30.03 21.12
CA ASP A 25 11.52 29.75 21.59
C ASP A 25 12.19 28.65 20.77
N TYR A 26 12.66 29.01 19.59
CA TYR A 26 13.30 28.08 18.66
C TYR A 26 14.54 27.41 19.22
N GLU A 27 15.27 28.09 20.11
CA GLU A 27 16.52 27.59 20.69
C GLU A 27 16.29 26.39 21.63
N THR A 28 15.18 26.40 22.39
CA THR A 28 14.84 25.30 23.30
C THR A 28 14.01 24.20 22.60
N GLU A 29 13.27 24.57 21.58
CA GLU A 29 12.34 23.67 20.88
C GLU A 29 12.99 22.86 19.77
N LEU A 30 14.08 23.34 19.16
CA LEU A 30 14.72 22.70 18.03
C LEU A 30 16.14 22.24 18.38
N ASN A 31 16.54 21.11 17.83
CA ASN A 31 17.94 20.76 17.87
C ASN A 31 18.73 21.57 16.80
N GLU A 32 20.07 21.51 16.85
CA GLU A 32 20.94 22.27 15.96
C GLU A 32 20.68 22.01 14.47
N GLU A 33 20.40 20.75 14.10
CA GLU A 33 20.10 20.36 12.69
C GLU A 33 18.78 20.98 12.23
N GLN A 34 17.75 20.87 13.03
CA GLN A 34 16.41 21.42 12.76
C GLN A 34 16.45 22.95 12.74
N HIS A 35 17.17 23.55 13.67
CA HIS A 35 17.34 25.00 13.75
C HIS A 35 17.98 25.54 12.46
N LYS A 36 19.06 24.91 11.96
CA LYS A 36 19.70 25.28 10.69
C LYS A 36 18.71 25.29 9.51
N VAL A 37 17.81 24.32 9.43
CA VAL A 37 16.79 24.28 8.37
C VAL A 37 15.75 25.37 8.56
N VAL A 38 15.27 25.58 9.79
CA VAL A 38 14.22 26.57 10.08
C VAL A 38 14.73 28.00 9.84
N PHE A 39 16.00 28.26 10.04
CA PHE A 39 16.64 29.58 9.85
C PHE A 39 17.42 29.70 8.54
N ALA A 40 17.38 28.70 7.66
CA ALA A 40 18.03 28.77 6.36
C ALA A 40 17.52 29.98 5.54
N ASP A 41 18.40 30.53 4.74
CA ASP A 41 18.09 31.60 3.81
C ASP A 41 17.07 31.16 2.73
N GLU A 42 16.58 32.10 1.95
CA GLU A 42 15.74 31.83 0.79
C GLU A 42 16.51 31.07 -0.29
N GLY A 43 15.77 30.38 -1.15
CA GLY A 43 16.30 29.56 -2.23
C GLY A 43 15.90 28.10 -2.14
N PRO A 44 16.42 27.27 -3.03
CA PRO A 44 16.09 25.84 -3.03
C PRO A 44 16.85 25.11 -1.89
N LEU A 45 16.08 24.40 -1.06
CA LEU A 45 16.54 23.66 0.09
C LEU A 45 16.14 22.18 -0.03
N LEU A 46 17.09 21.29 0.13
CA LEU A 46 16.86 19.84 0.22
C LEU A 46 17.21 19.35 1.61
N VAL A 47 16.22 18.80 2.31
CA VAL A 47 16.40 18.25 3.65
C VAL A 47 16.26 16.71 3.60
N ILE A 48 17.38 16.05 3.78
CA ILE A 48 17.43 14.58 3.90
C ILE A 48 17.24 14.23 5.38
N ALA A 49 16.04 13.81 5.71
CA ALA A 49 15.60 13.62 7.09
C ALA A 49 15.35 12.15 7.37
N GLY A 50 16.21 11.52 8.16
CA GLY A 50 16.07 10.11 8.53
C GLY A 50 14.78 9.78 9.27
N ALA A 51 14.49 8.48 9.40
CA ALA A 51 13.36 8.01 10.18
C ALA A 51 13.42 8.56 11.63
N GLY A 52 12.31 9.07 12.16
CA GLY A 52 12.24 9.56 13.54
C GLY A 52 13.05 10.82 13.85
N SER A 53 13.53 11.57 12.83
CA SER A 53 14.34 12.80 13.01
C SER A 53 13.51 14.08 13.20
N GLY A 54 12.18 13.99 13.17
CA GLY A 54 11.32 15.16 13.34
C GLY A 54 11.10 15.97 12.08
N LYS A 55 11.08 15.34 10.88
CA LYS A 55 10.71 15.96 9.59
C LYS A 55 9.54 16.93 9.70
N THR A 56 8.39 16.42 10.15
CA THR A 56 7.17 17.20 10.28
C THR A 56 7.33 18.38 11.23
N ARG A 57 8.06 18.20 12.36
CA ARG A 57 8.39 19.28 13.28
C ARG A 57 9.18 20.38 12.57
N THR A 58 10.23 20.02 11.86
CA THR A 58 11.07 20.98 11.14
C THR A 58 10.28 21.79 10.11
N ILE A 59 9.44 21.15 9.32
CA ILE A 59 8.59 21.85 8.33
C ILE A 59 7.62 22.80 9.01
N THR A 60 6.92 22.36 10.06
CA THR A 60 5.93 23.20 10.77
C THR A 60 6.57 24.41 11.43
N TYR A 61 7.76 24.26 12.01
CA TYR A 61 8.52 25.39 12.57
C TYR A 61 9.04 26.34 11.47
N ARG A 62 9.45 25.82 10.30
CA ARG A 62 9.83 26.67 9.17
C ARG A 62 8.64 27.52 8.69
N VAL A 63 7.43 26.92 8.55
CA VAL A 63 6.23 27.64 8.18
C VAL A 63 5.90 28.71 9.24
N ALA A 64 5.93 28.36 10.53
CA ALA A 64 5.69 29.31 11.60
C ALA A 64 6.69 30.49 11.55
N ARG A 65 7.97 30.20 11.33
CA ARG A 65 9.02 31.22 11.19
C ARG A 65 8.78 32.17 10.01
N LEU A 66 8.39 31.65 8.85
CA LEU A 66 8.08 32.47 7.67
C LEU A 66 6.94 33.44 7.97
N ILE A 67 5.89 32.97 8.65
CA ILE A 67 4.73 33.80 9.03
C ILE A 67 5.16 34.86 10.07
N GLU A 68 5.97 34.53 11.07
CA GLU A 68 6.53 35.51 12.02
C GLU A 68 7.39 36.59 11.34
N GLN A 69 8.11 36.21 10.26
CA GLN A 69 8.86 37.15 9.43
C GLN A 69 7.99 38.08 8.57
N GLY A 70 6.66 37.87 8.58
CA GLY A 70 5.71 38.69 7.84
C GLY A 70 5.31 38.13 6.48
N VAL A 71 5.68 36.91 6.15
CA VAL A 71 5.17 36.25 4.93
C VAL A 71 3.67 35.97 5.11
N ASN A 72 2.86 36.43 4.15
CA ASN A 72 1.43 36.15 4.20
C ASN A 72 1.17 34.65 4.04
N PRO A 73 0.35 34.02 4.91
CA PRO A 73 -0.01 32.60 4.76
C PRO A 73 -0.51 32.23 3.37
N GLU A 74 -1.19 33.10 2.65
CA GLU A 74 -1.65 32.87 1.27
C GLU A 74 -0.50 32.65 0.26
N ASN A 75 0.69 33.14 0.59
CA ASN A 75 1.90 32.99 -0.24
C ASN A 75 2.75 31.77 0.12
N ILE A 76 2.27 30.93 1.04
CA ILE A 76 2.93 29.70 1.46
C ILE A 76 2.13 28.51 0.96
N LEU A 77 2.78 27.62 0.19
CA LEU A 77 2.23 26.33 -0.20
C LEU A 77 2.89 25.21 0.61
N LEU A 78 2.09 24.40 1.29
CA LEU A 78 2.54 23.19 2.00
C LEU A 78 1.89 21.95 1.40
N ALA A 79 2.67 21.16 0.65
CA ALA A 79 2.22 19.92 0.04
C ALA A 79 2.71 18.70 0.82
N THR A 80 1.84 17.71 1.00
CA THR A 80 2.18 16.43 1.64
C THR A 80 1.43 15.27 0.98
N PHE A 81 1.75 14.04 1.39
CA PHE A 81 1.23 12.84 0.74
C PHE A 81 -0.18 12.44 1.21
N THR A 82 -0.56 12.74 2.46
CA THR A 82 -1.85 12.33 3.03
C THR A 82 -2.64 13.47 3.63
N ASN A 83 -3.98 13.41 3.52
CA ASN A 83 -4.88 14.41 4.13
C ASN A 83 -4.74 14.46 5.66
N LYS A 84 -4.40 13.34 6.30
CA LYS A 84 -4.16 13.32 7.76
C LYS A 84 -2.90 14.12 8.11
N ALA A 85 -1.80 13.90 7.40
CA ALA A 85 -0.55 14.64 7.62
C ALA A 85 -0.75 16.14 7.35
N ALA A 86 -1.44 16.51 6.28
CA ALA A 86 -1.75 17.91 5.98
C ALA A 86 -2.50 18.60 7.12
N ARG A 87 -3.59 17.98 7.58
CA ARG A 87 -4.38 18.53 8.70
C ARG A 87 -3.57 18.65 9.99
N GLU A 88 -2.77 17.64 10.30
CA GLU A 88 -1.92 17.64 11.50
C GLU A 88 -0.85 18.73 11.42
N MET A 89 -0.20 18.91 10.27
CA MET A 89 0.79 19.97 10.07
C MET A 89 0.18 21.36 10.21
N LEU A 90 -0.94 21.63 9.55
CA LEU A 90 -1.63 22.91 9.62
C LEU A 90 -2.05 23.20 11.06
N HIS A 91 -2.66 22.25 11.74
CA HIS A 91 -3.05 22.40 13.15
C HIS A 91 -1.84 22.68 14.07
N ARG A 92 -0.71 22.03 13.85
CA ARG A 92 0.52 22.29 14.61
C ARG A 92 1.04 23.71 14.39
N VAL A 93 1.00 24.22 13.14
CA VAL A 93 1.37 25.60 12.85
C VAL A 93 0.43 26.59 13.57
N GLU A 94 -0.89 26.34 13.55
CA GLU A 94 -1.87 27.15 14.27
C GLU A 94 -1.60 27.17 15.79
N CYS A 95 -1.30 25.99 16.38
CA CYS A 95 -0.94 25.89 17.79
C CYS A 95 0.34 26.66 18.12
N LEU A 96 1.38 26.58 17.27
CA LEU A 96 2.64 27.29 17.47
C LEU A 96 2.47 28.81 17.44
N LEU A 97 1.64 29.31 16.51
CA LEU A 97 1.44 30.72 16.30
C LEU A 97 0.30 31.32 17.18
N GLY A 98 -0.55 30.48 17.73
CA GLY A 98 -1.75 30.93 18.47
C GLY A 98 -2.77 31.67 17.60
N LEU A 99 -2.74 31.46 16.28
CA LEU A 99 -3.64 32.12 15.34
C LEU A 99 -4.05 31.15 14.22
N SER A 100 -5.20 31.43 13.61
CA SER A 100 -5.72 30.65 12.48
C SER A 100 -5.03 31.01 11.18
N ILE A 101 -4.67 29.99 10.41
CA ILE A 101 -4.01 30.10 9.09
C ILE A 101 -4.94 29.65 7.94
N ASN A 102 -6.25 29.84 8.08
CA ASN A 102 -7.28 29.33 7.14
C ASN A 102 -7.06 29.69 5.67
N ARG A 103 -6.21 30.69 5.36
CA ARG A 103 -5.91 31.12 3.99
C ARG A 103 -4.65 30.48 3.41
N MET A 104 -3.91 29.71 4.20
CA MET A 104 -2.73 29.02 3.73
C MET A 104 -3.10 27.86 2.80
N TRP A 105 -2.35 27.70 1.73
CA TRP A 105 -2.50 26.58 0.82
C TRP A 105 -1.79 25.35 1.37
N GLY A 106 -2.54 24.53 2.10
CA GLY A 106 -2.01 23.30 2.70
C GLY A 106 -2.87 22.09 2.35
N GLY A 107 -2.24 21.02 1.89
CA GLY A 107 -2.99 19.80 1.52
C GLY A 107 -2.16 18.75 0.80
N THR A 108 -2.87 17.75 0.29
CA THR A 108 -2.28 16.80 -0.67
C THR A 108 -2.16 17.46 -2.04
N PHE A 109 -1.29 16.95 -2.91
CA PHE A 109 -1.19 17.41 -4.30
C PHE A 109 -2.55 17.41 -5.01
N HIS A 110 -3.35 16.37 -4.80
CA HIS A 110 -4.70 16.28 -5.37
C HIS A 110 -5.65 17.37 -4.85
N HIS A 111 -5.57 17.66 -3.55
CA HIS A 111 -6.35 18.76 -2.97
C HIS A 111 -5.97 20.11 -3.59
N ILE A 112 -4.68 20.39 -3.69
CA ILE A 112 -4.14 21.62 -4.31
C ILE A 112 -4.56 21.67 -5.79
N GLY A 113 -4.40 20.57 -6.52
CA GLY A 113 -4.84 20.44 -7.91
C GLY A 113 -6.33 20.74 -8.10
N ASN A 114 -7.17 20.17 -7.23
CA ASN A 114 -8.60 20.46 -7.25
C ASN A 114 -8.91 21.93 -7.00
N LEU A 115 -8.25 22.61 -6.05
CA LEU A 115 -8.43 24.03 -5.78
C LEU A 115 -8.07 24.90 -7.00
N ILE A 116 -7.02 24.54 -7.74
CA ILE A 116 -6.62 25.21 -8.98
C ILE A 116 -7.67 24.98 -10.07
N LEU A 117 -8.02 23.72 -10.32
CA LEU A 117 -8.96 23.37 -11.38
C LEU A 117 -10.37 23.91 -11.12
N ARG A 118 -10.83 24.02 -9.87
CA ARG A 118 -12.10 24.74 -9.56
C ARG A 118 -12.10 26.20 -10.00
N ARG A 119 -10.95 26.82 -10.17
CA ARG A 119 -10.80 28.19 -10.65
C ARG A 119 -10.55 28.28 -12.16
N GLU A 120 -9.87 27.32 -12.73
CA GLU A 120 -9.35 27.35 -14.11
C GLU A 120 -9.95 26.26 -15.01
N ALA A 121 -10.99 25.53 -14.59
CA ALA A 121 -11.55 24.35 -15.28
C ALA A 121 -11.84 24.59 -16.77
N LYS A 122 -12.36 25.78 -17.13
CA LYS A 122 -12.69 26.12 -18.52
C LYS A 122 -11.49 26.08 -19.47
N LYS A 123 -10.29 26.34 -18.95
CA LYS A 123 -9.06 26.34 -19.76
C LYS A 123 -8.62 24.93 -20.16
N VAL A 124 -9.10 23.91 -19.43
CA VAL A 124 -8.85 22.50 -19.70
C VAL A 124 -10.08 21.77 -20.25
N GLY A 125 -11.15 22.50 -20.59
CA GLY A 125 -12.33 21.97 -21.26
C GLY A 125 -13.39 21.38 -20.33
N PHE A 126 -13.47 21.85 -19.07
CA PHE A 126 -14.49 21.48 -18.09
C PHE A 126 -15.18 22.71 -17.50
N ASP A 127 -16.37 22.52 -16.95
CA ASP A 127 -17.01 23.53 -16.16
C ASP A 127 -16.54 23.51 -14.70
N PHE A 128 -16.72 24.59 -13.96
CA PHE A 128 -16.24 24.71 -12.56
C PHE A 128 -16.87 23.72 -11.60
N ASN A 129 -18.10 23.25 -11.90
CA ASN A 129 -18.88 22.33 -11.08
C ASN A 129 -18.66 20.87 -11.45
N TYR A 130 -17.52 20.52 -12.06
CA TYR A 130 -17.24 19.12 -12.41
C TYR A 130 -17.35 18.19 -11.20
N THR A 131 -17.78 16.95 -11.45
CA THR A 131 -17.83 15.88 -10.44
C THR A 131 -16.49 15.16 -10.39
N ILE A 132 -16.04 14.79 -9.19
CA ILE A 132 -14.87 13.92 -9.01
C ILE A 132 -15.39 12.50 -8.88
N LEU A 133 -14.99 11.62 -9.79
CA LEU A 133 -15.34 10.21 -9.80
C LEU A 133 -14.57 9.49 -8.70
N ASP A 134 -15.25 8.69 -7.91
CA ASP A 134 -14.61 7.73 -7.04
C ASP A 134 -14.16 6.48 -7.84
N ARG A 135 -13.63 5.48 -7.16
CA ARG A 135 -13.09 4.28 -7.81
C ARG A 135 -14.17 3.43 -8.47
N GLU A 136 -15.34 3.33 -7.86
CA GLU A 136 -16.45 2.55 -8.43
C GLU A 136 -17.05 3.28 -9.65
N ASP A 137 -17.25 4.61 -9.55
CA ASP A 137 -17.69 5.44 -10.68
C ASP A 137 -16.73 5.35 -11.88
N GLN A 138 -15.40 5.38 -11.61
CA GLN A 138 -14.38 5.18 -12.65
C GLN A 138 -14.53 3.84 -13.33
N LYS A 139 -14.71 2.78 -12.54
CA LYS A 139 -14.86 1.42 -13.02
C LYS A 139 -16.09 1.31 -13.91
N ASP A 140 -17.23 1.81 -13.46
CA ASP A 140 -18.48 1.78 -14.22
C ASP A 140 -18.37 2.54 -15.54
N LEU A 141 -17.67 3.69 -15.55
CA LEU A 141 -17.42 4.46 -16.75
C LEU A 141 -16.48 3.72 -17.71
N VAL A 142 -15.42 3.09 -17.20
CA VAL A 142 -14.51 2.27 -18.03
C VAL A 142 -15.24 1.04 -18.59
N GLU A 143 -16.10 0.37 -17.81
CA GLU A 143 -16.95 -0.73 -18.29
C GLU A 143 -17.86 -0.26 -19.44
N THR A 144 -18.45 0.91 -19.31
CA THR A 144 -19.25 1.53 -20.37
C THR A 144 -18.40 1.80 -21.62
N CYS A 145 -17.19 2.31 -21.48
CA CYS A 145 -16.27 2.54 -22.61
C CYS A 145 -15.83 1.23 -23.28
N ILE A 146 -15.60 0.18 -22.50
CA ILE A 146 -15.30 -1.16 -23.04
C ILE A 146 -16.46 -1.67 -23.90
N LEU A 147 -17.70 -1.53 -23.43
CA LEU A 147 -18.88 -1.92 -24.22
C LEU A 147 -19.03 -1.10 -25.50
N GLN A 148 -18.78 0.21 -25.44
CA GLN A 148 -18.88 1.13 -26.58
C GLN A 148 -17.75 0.95 -27.60
N SER A 149 -16.60 0.43 -27.19
CA SER A 149 -15.45 0.22 -28.09
C SER A 149 -15.66 -0.85 -29.16
N GLY A 150 -16.74 -1.64 -29.05
CA GLY A 150 -17.01 -2.74 -29.96
C GLY A 150 -16.11 -3.96 -29.78
N VAL A 151 -15.28 -3.99 -28.73
CA VAL A 151 -14.45 -5.15 -28.39
C VAL A 151 -15.35 -6.32 -27.99
N ASP A 152 -15.08 -7.49 -28.51
CA ASP A 152 -15.79 -8.71 -28.07
C ASP A 152 -15.32 -9.10 -26.66
N THR A 153 -16.05 -8.60 -25.68
CA THR A 153 -15.79 -8.89 -24.24
C THR A 153 -16.06 -10.36 -23.87
N LYS A 154 -16.64 -11.15 -24.78
CA LYS A 154 -16.78 -12.59 -24.63
C LYS A 154 -15.51 -13.33 -25.07
N ALA A 155 -14.63 -12.67 -25.81
CA ALA A 155 -13.32 -13.23 -26.10
C ALA A 155 -12.57 -13.50 -24.80
N ARG A 156 -12.08 -14.70 -24.64
CA ARG A 156 -11.20 -15.09 -23.54
C ARG A 156 -9.97 -14.16 -23.57
N ARG A 157 -9.54 -13.65 -22.41
CA ARG A 157 -8.33 -12.83 -22.19
C ARG A 157 -8.47 -11.32 -22.32
N PHE A 158 -9.61 -10.73 -22.72
CA PHE A 158 -9.72 -9.27 -22.62
C PHE A 158 -9.74 -8.84 -21.15
N PRO A 159 -8.88 -7.87 -20.73
CA PRO A 159 -8.80 -7.43 -19.34
C PRO A 159 -10.10 -6.76 -18.89
N LYS A 160 -10.48 -6.97 -17.63
CA LYS A 160 -11.61 -6.29 -17.01
C LYS A 160 -11.29 -4.83 -16.67
N ALA A 161 -12.32 -4.04 -16.38
CA ALA A 161 -12.21 -2.61 -16.12
C ALA A 161 -11.12 -2.26 -15.09
N ASP A 162 -11.01 -3.01 -13.99
CA ASP A 162 -9.97 -2.76 -12.97
C ASP A 162 -8.54 -2.85 -13.54
N VAL A 163 -8.30 -3.81 -14.44
CA VAL A 163 -6.98 -3.97 -15.10
C VAL A 163 -6.75 -2.84 -16.10
N VAL A 164 -7.77 -2.52 -16.92
CA VAL A 164 -7.69 -1.40 -17.87
C VAL A 164 -7.44 -0.08 -17.16
N MET A 165 -8.15 0.18 -16.05
CA MET A 165 -7.93 1.34 -15.19
C MET A 165 -6.49 1.40 -14.67
N GLN A 166 -5.94 0.29 -14.20
CA GLN A 166 -4.57 0.25 -13.70
C GLN A 166 -3.55 0.59 -14.79
N VAL A 167 -3.75 0.09 -16.02
CA VAL A 167 -2.90 0.45 -17.17
C VAL A 167 -3.00 1.95 -17.48
N ILE A 168 -4.22 2.51 -17.50
CA ILE A 168 -4.47 3.93 -17.74
C ILE A 168 -3.80 4.79 -16.65
N ASN A 169 -3.97 4.42 -15.38
CA ASN A 169 -3.41 5.16 -14.24
C ASN A 169 -1.88 5.15 -14.26
N LEU A 170 -1.27 4.00 -14.56
CA LEU A 170 0.19 3.93 -14.73
C LEU A 170 0.67 4.82 -15.89
N CYS A 171 0.02 4.78 -17.04
CA CYS A 171 0.34 5.62 -18.19
C CYS A 171 0.34 7.11 -17.80
N ARG A 172 -0.68 7.55 -17.07
CA ARG A 172 -0.81 8.96 -16.67
C ARG A 172 0.23 9.35 -15.60
N ASN A 173 0.41 8.54 -14.58
CA ASN A 173 1.28 8.87 -13.45
C ASN A 173 2.77 8.80 -13.78
N THR A 174 3.15 7.97 -14.77
CA THR A 174 4.56 7.78 -15.18
C THR A 174 4.92 8.48 -16.49
N LEU A 175 3.94 9.03 -17.22
CA LEU A 175 4.10 9.59 -18.57
C LEU A 175 4.67 8.59 -19.59
N VAL A 176 4.52 7.30 -19.34
CA VAL A 176 4.94 6.20 -20.21
C VAL A 176 3.77 5.78 -21.10
N SER A 177 4.06 5.35 -22.31
CA SER A 177 3.01 4.92 -23.25
C SER A 177 2.26 3.67 -22.76
N ILE A 178 0.99 3.50 -23.20
CA ILE A 178 0.22 2.29 -22.89
C ILE A 178 0.94 1.04 -23.41
N GLU A 179 1.57 1.14 -24.59
CA GLU A 179 2.32 0.06 -25.22
C GLU A 179 3.47 -0.41 -24.33
N ASP A 180 4.32 0.51 -23.85
CA ASP A 180 5.44 0.19 -22.98
C ASP A 180 4.99 -0.38 -21.63
N ILE A 181 3.87 0.13 -21.08
CA ILE A 181 3.30 -0.40 -19.84
C ILE A 181 2.81 -1.83 -20.03
N ILE A 182 2.09 -2.09 -21.10
CA ILE A 182 1.60 -3.44 -21.41
C ILE A 182 2.77 -4.38 -21.63
N ASP A 183 3.76 -3.99 -22.41
CA ASP A 183 4.93 -4.82 -22.69
C ASP A 183 5.71 -5.20 -21.43
N LYS A 184 5.85 -4.26 -20.50
CA LYS A 184 6.61 -4.47 -19.26
C LYS A 184 5.81 -5.17 -18.16
N ASN A 185 4.55 -4.77 -17.96
CA ASN A 185 3.79 -5.15 -16.76
C ASN A 185 2.70 -6.18 -17.07
N TYR A 186 2.16 -6.18 -18.30
CA TYR A 186 1.02 -7.00 -18.72
C TYR A 186 1.22 -7.65 -20.09
N PRO A 187 2.34 -8.36 -20.35
CA PRO A 187 2.69 -8.89 -21.67
C PRO A 187 1.64 -9.84 -22.23
N GLN A 188 0.79 -10.44 -21.40
CA GLN A 188 -0.34 -11.28 -21.79
C GLN A 188 -1.45 -10.50 -22.54
N PHE A 189 -1.45 -9.16 -22.49
CA PHE A 189 -2.45 -8.31 -23.14
C PHE A 189 -1.92 -7.56 -24.35
N ARG A 190 -0.75 -7.93 -24.89
CA ARG A 190 -0.14 -7.29 -26.06
C ARG A 190 -1.07 -7.18 -27.28
N GLU A 191 -1.83 -8.23 -27.54
CA GLU A 191 -2.79 -8.26 -28.64
C GLU A 191 -3.90 -7.20 -28.49
N TRP A 192 -4.15 -6.72 -27.27
CA TRP A 192 -5.21 -5.77 -26.94
C TRP A 192 -4.71 -4.32 -26.78
N THR A 193 -3.43 -4.04 -27.03
CA THR A 193 -2.83 -2.70 -26.85
C THR A 193 -3.60 -1.61 -27.58
N GLY A 194 -3.94 -1.83 -28.85
CA GLY A 194 -4.72 -0.88 -29.65
C GLY A 194 -6.14 -0.66 -29.12
N ASN A 195 -6.79 -1.73 -28.64
CA ASN A 195 -8.12 -1.64 -28.04
C ASN A 195 -8.09 -0.87 -26.73
N ILE A 196 -7.10 -1.12 -25.86
CA ILE A 196 -6.94 -0.41 -24.58
C ILE A 196 -6.65 1.08 -24.84
N SER A 197 -5.81 1.41 -25.83
CA SER A 197 -5.57 2.80 -26.22
C SER A 197 -6.83 3.49 -26.74
N HIS A 198 -7.66 2.79 -27.53
CA HIS A 198 -8.96 3.30 -27.98
C HIS A 198 -9.94 3.51 -26.81
N ILE A 199 -10.03 2.57 -25.88
CA ILE A 199 -10.85 2.68 -24.68
C ILE A 199 -10.39 3.86 -23.84
N PHE A 200 -9.09 4.08 -23.68
CA PHE A 200 -8.57 5.25 -22.97
C PHE A 200 -9.01 6.57 -23.61
N ALA A 201 -8.95 6.67 -24.95
CA ALA A 201 -9.44 7.85 -25.65
C ALA A 201 -10.95 8.06 -25.47
N LEU A 202 -11.76 6.99 -25.54
CA LEU A 202 -13.19 7.04 -25.25
C LEU A 202 -13.44 7.50 -23.80
N TYR A 203 -12.74 6.94 -22.83
CA TYR A 203 -12.85 7.30 -21.42
C TYR A 203 -12.57 8.77 -21.19
N GLN A 204 -11.51 9.32 -21.79
CA GLN A 204 -11.20 10.76 -21.67
C GLN A 204 -12.28 11.64 -22.29
N ASN A 205 -12.81 11.28 -23.47
CA ASN A 205 -13.88 12.04 -24.12
C ASN A 205 -15.17 11.99 -23.30
N ARG A 206 -15.54 10.81 -22.79
CA ARG A 206 -16.74 10.66 -21.94
C ARG A 206 -16.65 11.49 -20.65
N LYS A 207 -15.50 11.54 -20.00
CA LYS A 207 -15.30 12.41 -18.82
C LYS A 207 -15.55 13.89 -19.16
N ARG A 208 -15.08 14.36 -20.32
CA ARG A 208 -15.36 15.73 -20.77
C ARG A 208 -16.84 15.96 -21.05
N GLU A 209 -17.49 15.05 -21.77
CA GLU A 209 -18.94 15.13 -22.07
C GLU A 209 -19.79 15.17 -20.78
N LEU A 210 -19.42 14.38 -19.78
CA LEU A 210 -20.12 14.26 -18.50
C LEU A 210 -19.71 15.34 -17.49
N ASN A 211 -18.75 16.20 -17.83
CA ASN A 211 -18.15 17.18 -16.93
C ASN A 211 -17.67 16.51 -15.62
N CYS A 212 -16.88 15.44 -15.72
CA CYS A 212 -16.33 14.74 -14.57
C CYS A 212 -14.83 14.49 -14.73
N MET A 213 -14.12 14.44 -13.60
CA MET A 213 -12.69 14.15 -13.50
C MET A 213 -12.46 12.99 -12.53
N ASP A 214 -11.46 12.18 -12.79
CA ASP A 214 -10.94 11.23 -11.79
C ASP A 214 -9.81 11.86 -10.96
N PHE A 215 -9.30 11.13 -9.97
CA PHE A 215 -8.22 11.63 -9.13
C PHE A 215 -6.93 11.93 -9.91
N ASP A 216 -6.59 11.11 -10.90
CA ASP A 216 -5.38 11.32 -11.72
C ASP A 216 -5.54 12.55 -12.64
N ASP A 217 -6.78 12.87 -13.03
CA ASP A 217 -7.08 14.09 -13.78
C ASP A 217 -6.72 15.36 -13.01
N LEU A 218 -6.93 15.37 -11.70
CA LEU A 218 -6.66 16.55 -10.87
C LEU A 218 -5.20 17.00 -10.96
N LEU A 219 -4.28 16.08 -11.17
CA LEU A 219 -2.85 16.40 -11.33
C LEU A 219 -2.50 16.58 -12.81
N SER A 220 -2.95 15.70 -13.68
CA SER A 220 -2.61 15.72 -15.09
C SER A 220 -3.11 16.99 -15.79
N TYR A 221 -4.33 17.44 -15.49
CA TYR A 221 -4.86 18.68 -16.08
C TYR A 221 -4.22 19.95 -15.51
N VAL A 222 -3.78 19.95 -14.23
CA VAL A 222 -2.97 21.07 -13.71
C VAL A 222 -1.62 21.11 -14.42
N TRP A 223 -0.97 19.97 -14.58
CA TRP A 223 0.29 19.87 -15.30
C TRP A 223 0.13 20.33 -16.77
N GLU A 224 -0.89 19.84 -17.46
CA GLU A 224 -1.20 20.22 -18.85
C GLU A 224 -1.52 21.70 -18.98
N LEU A 225 -2.30 22.26 -18.05
CA LEU A 225 -2.61 23.68 -17.98
C LEU A 225 -1.35 24.54 -17.87
N PHE A 226 -0.45 24.18 -16.97
CA PHE A 226 0.79 24.93 -16.77
C PHE A 226 1.79 24.77 -17.91
N GLN A 227 1.74 23.69 -18.65
CA GLN A 227 2.52 23.53 -19.89
C GLN A 227 2.00 24.44 -21.01
N LYS A 228 0.69 24.57 -21.18
CA LYS A 228 0.05 25.24 -22.32
C LYS A 228 -0.29 26.71 -22.07
N ASP A 229 -0.61 27.11 -20.84
CA ASP A 229 -1.02 28.47 -20.47
C ASP A 229 0.02 29.12 -19.53
N GLU A 230 0.98 29.82 -20.15
CA GLU A 230 2.03 30.53 -19.43
C GLU A 230 1.49 31.59 -18.47
N ALA A 231 0.39 32.27 -18.82
CA ALA A 231 -0.22 33.28 -17.97
C ALA A 231 -0.75 32.68 -16.66
N THR A 232 -1.42 31.51 -16.74
CA THR A 232 -1.88 30.80 -15.55
C THR A 232 -0.72 30.25 -14.74
N ARG A 233 0.27 29.64 -15.39
CA ARG A 233 1.48 29.18 -14.72
C ARG A 233 2.14 30.30 -13.92
N ARG A 234 2.37 31.46 -14.57
CA ARG A 234 3.00 32.61 -13.93
C ARG A 234 2.16 33.19 -12.78
N LYS A 235 0.81 33.22 -12.92
CA LYS A 235 -0.10 33.63 -11.84
C LYS A 235 0.13 32.84 -10.55
N TYR A 236 0.20 31.49 -10.65
CA TYR A 236 0.42 30.65 -9.47
C TYR A 236 1.86 30.66 -8.98
N ALA A 237 2.85 30.76 -9.89
CA ALA A 237 4.25 30.94 -9.50
C ALA A 237 4.48 32.25 -8.72
N GLN A 238 3.83 33.35 -9.10
CA GLN A 238 3.90 34.63 -8.38
C GLN A 238 3.07 34.64 -7.09
N MET A 239 2.05 33.78 -6.98
CA MET A 239 1.27 33.65 -5.77
C MET A 239 2.05 32.98 -4.64
N PHE A 240 2.82 31.91 -4.95
CA PHE A 240 3.53 31.14 -3.94
C PHE A 240 4.97 31.61 -3.80
N HIS A 241 5.23 32.42 -2.77
CA HIS A 241 6.56 32.88 -2.44
C HIS A 241 7.44 31.74 -1.85
N HIS A 242 6.79 30.81 -1.13
CA HIS A 242 7.45 29.65 -0.54
C HIS A 242 6.65 28.37 -0.83
N VAL A 243 7.34 27.36 -1.32
CA VAL A 243 6.79 26.03 -1.64
C VAL A 243 7.48 24.99 -0.76
N LEU A 244 6.73 24.38 0.16
CA LEU A 244 7.26 23.35 1.05
C LEU A 244 6.60 22.00 0.73
N VAL A 245 7.42 20.96 0.57
CA VAL A 245 6.96 19.62 0.20
C VAL A 245 7.50 18.60 1.17
N ASP A 246 6.60 17.88 1.86
CA ASP A 246 6.95 16.75 2.72
C ASP A 246 6.89 15.43 1.94
N GLU A 247 7.66 14.45 2.38
CA GLU A 247 7.79 13.10 1.76
C GLU A 247 8.13 13.19 0.26
N TYR A 248 9.04 14.10 -0.12
CA TYR A 248 9.38 14.39 -1.52
C TYR A 248 9.87 13.17 -2.30
N GLN A 249 10.46 12.15 -1.63
CA GLN A 249 10.88 10.87 -2.24
C GLN A 249 9.72 10.03 -2.77
N ASP A 250 8.48 10.31 -2.36
CA ASP A 250 7.30 9.56 -2.81
C ASP A 250 6.55 10.27 -3.96
N THR A 251 7.04 11.42 -4.42
CA THR A 251 6.43 12.16 -5.53
C THR A 251 6.60 11.41 -6.87
N ASN A 252 5.56 11.43 -7.71
CA ASN A 252 5.67 11.02 -9.10
C ASN A 252 6.24 12.17 -9.98
N LEU A 253 6.47 11.90 -11.26
CA LEU A 253 7.03 12.89 -12.18
C LEU A 253 6.16 14.14 -12.29
N ILE A 254 4.85 13.99 -12.45
CA ILE A 254 3.91 15.11 -12.59
C ILE A 254 3.92 15.98 -11.34
N GLN A 255 3.93 15.38 -10.16
CA GLN A 255 3.96 16.12 -8.90
C GLN A 255 5.25 16.94 -8.75
N ALA A 256 6.40 16.35 -9.11
CA ALA A 256 7.66 17.07 -9.07
C ALA A 256 7.69 18.24 -10.07
N GLU A 257 7.17 18.08 -11.30
CA GLU A 257 7.08 19.16 -12.27
C GLU A 257 6.10 20.26 -11.84
N ILE A 258 4.97 19.91 -11.20
CA ILE A 258 4.05 20.89 -10.63
C ILE A 258 4.74 21.72 -9.54
N VAL A 259 5.56 21.10 -8.68
CA VAL A 259 6.38 21.82 -7.68
C VAL A 259 7.32 22.81 -8.37
N ASP A 260 7.98 22.41 -9.46
CA ASP A 260 8.87 23.29 -10.21
C ASP A 260 8.15 24.47 -10.84
N PHE A 261 6.94 24.27 -11.36
CA PHE A 261 6.12 25.37 -11.87
C PHE A 261 5.79 26.37 -10.77
N PHE A 262 5.41 25.91 -9.58
CA PHE A 262 5.14 26.80 -8.45
C PHE A 262 6.38 27.56 -7.98
N ALA A 263 7.53 26.90 -7.99
CA ALA A 263 8.79 27.50 -7.55
C ALA A 263 9.47 28.36 -8.62
N SER A 264 8.96 28.42 -9.84
CA SER A 264 9.68 29.00 -10.99
C SER A 264 9.97 30.51 -10.89
N GLU A 265 9.20 31.27 -10.11
CA GLU A 265 9.40 32.72 -9.96
C GLU A 265 10.39 33.05 -8.83
N TYR A 266 10.15 32.52 -7.61
CA TYR A 266 10.94 32.88 -6.42
C TYR A 266 12.03 31.87 -6.08
N ARG A 267 11.94 30.65 -6.61
CA ARG A 267 12.87 29.52 -6.34
C ARG A 267 12.97 29.10 -4.86
N ASN A 268 12.07 29.60 -4.00
CA ASN A 268 12.02 29.24 -2.58
C ASN A 268 11.29 27.91 -2.40
N VAL A 269 11.96 26.82 -2.70
CA VAL A 269 11.42 25.45 -2.57
C VAL A 269 12.16 24.68 -1.47
N LEU A 270 11.41 24.18 -0.50
CA LEU A 270 11.91 23.26 0.53
C LEU A 270 11.38 21.87 0.25
N ALA A 271 12.23 20.97 -0.23
CA ALA A 271 11.94 19.56 -0.37
C ALA A 271 12.47 18.80 0.84
N VAL A 272 11.56 18.15 1.60
CA VAL A 272 11.91 17.32 2.75
C VAL A 272 11.56 15.89 2.45
N GLY A 273 12.48 14.97 2.71
CA GLY A 273 12.26 13.55 2.45
C GLY A 273 13.33 12.65 3.04
N ASP A 274 13.09 11.36 2.90
CA ASP A 274 14.04 10.31 3.23
C ASP A 274 14.16 9.35 2.04
N ASP A 275 15.25 9.48 1.29
CA ASP A 275 15.55 8.59 0.17
C ASP A 275 15.54 7.10 0.56
N SER A 276 15.94 6.81 1.81
CA SER A 276 15.91 5.45 2.37
C SER A 276 14.49 4.93 2.70
N GLN A 277 13.46 5.77 2.61
CA GLN A 277 12.06 5.41 2.77
C GLN A 277 11.25 5.48 1.46
N SER A 278 11.90 5.60 0.29
CA SER A 278 11.24 5.53 -1.01
C SER A 278 10.89 4.09 -1.36
N ILE A 279 9.61 3.72 -1.15
CA ILE A 279 9.08 2.35 -1.28
C ILE A 279 7.76 2.28 -2.08
N TYR A 280 7.41 3.32 -2.83
CA TYR A 280 6.16 3.39 -3.59
C TYR A 280 6.36 3.47 -5.11
N SER A 281 7.48 2.90 -5.64
CA SER A 281 7.73 2.86 -7.08
C SER A 281 6.59 2.16 -7.85
N PHE A 282 5.98 1.13 -7.27
CA PHE A 282 4.85 0.40 -7.85
C PHE A 282 3.57 1.26 -7.98
N ARG A 283 3.50 2.43 -7.33
CA ARG A 283 2.44 3.43 -7.47
C ARG A 283 2.83 4.61 -8.34
N GLY A 284 3.99 4.55 -9.01
CA GLY A 284 4.50 5.61 -9.86
C GLY A 284 5.37 6.64 -9.17
N ALA A 285 5.71 6.46 -7.88
CA ALA A 285 6.72 7.29 -7.23
C ALA A 285 8.06 7.18 -7.95
N ASN A 286 8.72 8.34 -8.15
CA ASN A 286 9.98 8.39 -8.85
C ASN A 286 11.13 8.77 -7.91
N PHE A 287 11.89 7.76 -7.52
CA PHE A 287 13.07 7.92 -6.66
C PHE A 287 14.08 8.94 -7.20
N ALA A 288 14.16 9.10 -8.53
CA ALA A 288 15.06 10.08 -9.13
C ALA A 288 14.72 11.53 -8.75
N ASN A 289 13.45 11.84 -8.41
CA ASN A 289 13.05 13.20 -8.06
C ASN A 289 13.87 13.75 -6.89
N ILE A 290 14.03 12.99 -5.81
CA ILE A 290 14.83 13.43 -4.66
C ILE A 290 16.33 13.33 -4.93
N MET A 291 16.79 12.33 -5.68
CA MET A 291 18.20 12.13 -5.97
C MET A 291 18.75 13.18 -6.94
N ASP A 292 17.95 13.58 -7.91
CA ASP A 292 18.33 14.54 -8.95
C ASP A 292 17.94 15.99 -8.61
N PHE A 293 17.36 16.24 -7.43
CA PHE A 293 17.00 17.58 -6.97
C PHE A 293 18.19 18.57 -7.04
N PRO A 294 19.42 18.23 -6.59
CA PRO A 294 20.57 19.13 -6.72
C PRO A 294 21.03 19.35 -8.17
N LYS A 295 20.71 18.45 -9.09
CA LYS A 295 20.99 18.67 -10.52
C LYS A 295 20.01 19.68 -11.12
N LYS A 296 18.75 19.63 -10.68
CA LYS A 296 17.69 20.53 -11.10
C LYS A 296 17.81 21.91 -10.48
N TYR A 297 18.27 21.96 -9.23
CA TYR A 297 18.56 23.17 -8.47
C TYR A 297 20.05 23.16 -8.05
N PRO A 298 20.98 23.59 -8.95
CA PRO A 298 22.43 23.51 -8.67
C PRO A 298 22.89 24.37 -7.48
N ASP A 299 22.11 25.38 -7.14
CA ASP A 299 22.28 26.29 -6.01
C ASP A 299 21.61 25.82 -4.73
N CYS A 300 21.05 24.59 -4.71
CA CYS A 300 20.34 24.10 -3.53
C CYS A 300 21.30 23.86 -2.35
N VAL A 301 20.82 24.21 -1.16
CA VAL A 301 21.50 23.89 0.09
C VAL A 301 20.96 22.56 0.63
N LEU A 302 21.88 21.62 0.88
CA LEU A 302 21.54 20.29 1.40
C LEU A 302 21.70 20.27 2.93
N PHE A 303 20.65 19.91 3.63
CA PHE A 303 20.63 19.66 5.06
C PHE A 303 20.41 18.18 5.36
N LYS A 304 20.91 17.72 6.49
CA LYS A 304 20.65 16.38 7.01
C LYS A 304 20.08 16.45 8.41
N LEU A 305 19.03 15.67 8.67
CA LEU A 305 18.50 15.45 10.00
C LEU A 305 18.82 14.00 10.40
N GLU A 306 19.86 13.83 11.21
CA GLU A 306 20.40 12.52 11.60
C GLU A 306 20.05 12.16 13.05
N THR A 307 19.63 13.13 13.86
CA THR A 307 19.21 12.95 15.25
C THR A 307 17.88 12.24 15.34
N ASN A 308 17.84 11.01 15.87
CA ASN A 308 16.62 10.19 15.99
C ASN A 308 16.06 10.19 17.40
N TYR A 309 14.76 10.53 17.53
CA TYR A 309 14.02 10.60 18.79
C TYR A 309 13.16 9.36 19.07
N ARG A 310 13.07 8.44 18.10
CA ARG A 310 12.15 7.30 18.13
C ARG A 310 12.76 6.08 18.79
N SER A 311 13.83 5.58 18.21
CA SER A 311 14.35 4.24 18.47
C SER A 311 15.55 4.24 19.43
N VAL A 312 15.74 3.12 20.11
CA VAL A 312 16.94 2.88 20.92
C VAL A 312 18.20 2.67 20.03
N PRO A 313 19.42 2.97 20.57
CA PRO A 313 20.65 2.92 19.77
C PRO A 313 20.90 1.61 19.02
N PRO A 314 20.70 0.39 19.60
CA PRO A 314 20.99 -0.86 18.89
C PRO A 314 20.12 -1.09 17.67
N ILE A 315 18.86 -0.61 17.70
CA ILE A 315 17.95 -0.70 16.52
C ILE A 315 18.48 0.21 15.40
N LEU A 316 18.91 1.43 15.73
CA LEU A 316 19.45 2.36 14.73
C LEU A 316 20.79 1.89 14.15
N GLU A 317 21.65 1.29 14.98
CA GLU A 317 22.91 0.72 14.51
C GLU A 317 22.66 -0.35 13.44
N LEU A 318 21.71 -1.27 13.70
CA LEU A 318 21.30 -2.27 12.73
C LEU A 318 20.70 -1.63 11.48
N ALA A 319 19.79 -0.67 11.61
CA ALA A 319 19.14 0.00 10.48
C ALA A 319 20.15 0.76 9.61
N ASN A 320 21.13 1.45 10.22
CA ASN A 320 22.23 2.12 9.52
C ASN A 320 23.08 1.12 8.70
N GLN A 321 23.39 -0.05 9.27
CA GLN A 321 24.16 -1.08 8.56
C GLN A 321 23.38 -1.64 7.37
N VAL A 322 22.07 -1.86 7.52
CA VAL A 322 21.19 -2.33 6.44
C VAL A 322 21.23 -1.37 5.26
N ILE A 323 20.93 -0.10 5.51
CA ILE A 323 20.78 0.87 4.43
C ILE A 323 22.10 1.28 3.79
N ALA A 324 23.21 1.20 4.53
CA ALA A 324 24.55 1.54 4.03
C ALA A 324 24.99 0.69 2.83
N LYS A 325 24.32 -0.45 2.55
CA LYS A 325 24.61 -1.32 1.41
C LYS A 325 23.97 -0.84 0.10
N ASN A 326 23.02 0.08 0.13
CA ASN A 326 22.49 0.70 -1.09
C ASN A 326 23.54 1.65 -1.69
N THR A 327 23.67 1.63 -3.00
CA THR A 327 24.65 2.46 -3.72
C THR A 327 24.06 3.84 -4.05
N ARG A 328 22.79 3.88 -4.43
CA ARG A 328 22.07 5.13 -4.74
C ARG A 328 21.37 5.66 -3.50
N GLN A 329 22.06 6.50 -2.73
CA GLN A 329 21.51 7.11 -1.51
C GLN A 329 22.28 8.35 -1.10
N TYR A 330 21.63 9.22 -0.32
CA TYR A 330 22.33 10.24 0.47
C TYR A 330 22.93 9.59 1.72
N LYS A 331 24.26 9.68 1.87
CA LYS A 331 24.94 9.13 3.05
C LYS A 331 24.48 9.87 4.30
N LYS A 332 23.90 9.16 5.24
CA LYS A 332 23.45 9.63 6.56
C LYS A 332 23.62 8.52 7.59
N THR A 333 23.76 8.91 8.86
CA THR A 333 23.91 7.97 9.98
C THR A 333 23.01 8.43 11.11
N LEU A 334 21.94 7.67 11.39
CA LEU A 334 21.00 8.00 12.45
C LEU A 334 21.66 7.84 13.82
N GLN A 335 21.48 8.84 14.69
CA GLN A 335 21.99 8.89 16.05
C GLN A 335 20.85 8.99 17.05
N ALA A 336 20.76 8.06 18.00
CA ALA A 336 19.70 8.04 19.00
C ALA A 336 19.91 9.14 20.06
N VAL A 337 18.84 9.83 20.40
CA VAL A 337 18.77 10.64 21.64
C VAL A 337 18.64 9.75 22.87
N ARG A 338 17.99 8.62 22.73
CA ARG A 338 17.80 7.61 23.78
C ARG A 338 19.15 6.96 24.11
N LYS A 339 19.42 6.74 25.41
CA LYS A 339 20.78 6.38 25.87
C LYS A 339 21.05 4.87 25.84
N SER A 340 20.02 4.04 25.95
CA SER A 340 20.18 2.57 26.06
C SER A 340 18.98 1.84 25.48
N GLY A 341 19.13 0.55 25.23
CA GLY A 341 18.07 -0.37 24.79
C GLY A 341 18.64 -1.74 24.50
N GLU A 342 17.74 -2.70 24.33
CA GLU A 342 18.09 -4.07 24.00
C GLU A 342 18.50 -4.20 22.53
N LYS A 343 19.41 -5.13 22.25
CA LYS A 343 19.77 -5.46 20.87
C LYS A 343 18.61 -6.11 20.14
N PRO A 344 18.43 -5.83 18.83
CA PRO A 344 17.53 -6.62 18.01
C PRO A 344 17.77 -8.12 18.14
N VAL A 345 16.71 -8.91 18.09
CA VAL A 345 16.77 -10.36 18.25
C VAL A 345 16.52 -11.03 16.92
N VAL A 346 17.43 -11.89 16.48
CA VAL A 346 17.26 -12.73 15.29
C VAL A 346 16.83 -14.14 15.70
N VAL A 347 15.69 -14.58 15.15
CA VAL A 347 15.05 -15.85 15.54
C VAL A 347 14.91 -16.78 14.33
N PRO A 348 15.80 -17.76 14.15
CA PRO A 348 15.60 -18.83 13.20
C PRO A 348 14.57 -19.84 13.75
N ALA A 349 13.43 -19.95 13.10
CA ALA A 349 12.42 -20.95 13.39
C ALA A 349 12.58 -22.15 12.42
N ARG A 350 12.22 -23.34 12.86
CA ARG A 350 12.29 -24.54 12.01
C ARG A 350 11.42 -24.40 10.76
N ASN A 351 10.17 -23.97 10.95
CA ASN A 351 9.19 -23.72 9.88
C ASN A 351 8.29 -22.53 10.25
N THR A 352 7.30 -22.25 9.42
CA THR A 352 6.34 -21.15 9.61
C THR A 352 5.45 -21.34 10.83
N SER A 353 5.08 -22.57 11.17
CA SER A 353 4.30 -22.88 12.37
C SER A 353 5.07 -22.52 13.63
N GLN A 354 6.31 -22.97 13.77
CA GLN A 354 7.15 -22.62 14.92
C GLN A 354 7.43 -21.10 14.99
N GLN A 355 7.56 -20.42 13.85
CA GLN A 355 7.67 -18.96 13.84
C GLN A 355 6.42 -18.31 14.42
N SER A 356 5.24 -18.79 14.05
CA SER A 356 3.94 -18.26 14.54
C SER A 356 3.73 -18.55 16.03
N GLU A 357 4.08 -19.76 16.48
CA GLU A 357 4.06 -20.15 17.89
C GLU A 357 4.99 -19.26 18.74
N PHE A 358 6.21 -19.02 18.27
CA PHE A 358 7.15 -18.11 18.92
C PHE A 358 6.60 -16.69 19.04
N VAL A 359 6.12 -16.13 17.93
CA VAL A 359 5.58 -14.76 17.91
C VAL A 359 4.41 -14.65 18.88
N ALA A 360 3.45 -15.58 18.86
CA ALA A 360 2.30 -15.57 19.75
C ALA A 360 2.71 -15.72 21.23
N THR A 361 3.66 -16.59 21.55
CA THR A 361 4.21 -16.76 22.91
C THR A 361 4.90 -15.49 23.39
N GLN A 362 5.71 -14.89 22.53
CA GLN A 362 6.45 -13.67 22.87
C GLN A 362 5.53 -12.45 23.03
N ILE A 363 4.43 -12.35 22.29
CA ILE A 363 3.40 -11.33 22.49
C ILE A 363 2.84 -11.41 23.91
N LEU A 364 2.49 -12.62 24.38
CA LEU A 364 1.97 -12.81 25.74
C LEU A 364 3.03 -12.46 26.78
N THR A 365 4.27 -12.86 26.59
CA THR A 365 5.39 -12.52 27.49
C THR A 365 5.60 -11.01 27.58
N ILE A 366 5.55 -10.30 26.46
CA ILE A 366 5.72 -8.85 26.40
C ILE A 366 4.55 -8.14 27.08
N ARG A 367 3.33 -8.63 26.87
CA ARG A 367 2.15 -8.13 27.58
C ARG A 367 2.29 -8.30 29.11
N ASP A 368 2.75 -9.47 29.55
CA ASP A 368 2.97 -9.76 30.98
C ASP A 368 4.07 -8.87 31.59
N ASN A 369 4.98 -8.36 30.75
CA ASN A 369 5.99 -7.35 31.11
C ASN A 369 5.47 -5.90 31.06
N GLY A 370 4.16 -5.69 30.88
CA GLY A 370 3.50 -4.39 31.03
C GLY A 370 3.27 -3.60 29.74
N TYR A 371 3.55 -4.17 28.54
CA TYR A 371 3.16 -3.55 27.29
C TYR A 371 1.69 -3.89 26.95
N SER A 372 0.97 -2.94 26.35
CA SER A 372 -0.35 -3.17 25.79
C SER A 372 -0.25 -3.92 24.46
N LEU A 373 -1.27 -4.71 24.09
CA LEU A 373 -1.29 -5.36 22.75
C LEU A 373 -1.21 -4.36 21.60
N ARG A 374 -1.76 -3.15 21.75
CA ARG A 374 -1.65 -2.05 20.77
C ARG A 374 -0.21 -1.54 20.54
N ASP A 375 0.70 -1.82 21.49
CA ASP A 375 2.11 -1.44 21.41
C ASP A 375 2.93 -2.41 20.57
N ILE A 376 2.31 -3.49 20.07
CA ILE A 376 2.94 -4.59 19.36
C ILE A 376 2.47 -4.63 17.92
N ALA A 377 3.43 -4.65 16.98
CA ALA A 377 3.15 -4.84 15.56
C ALA A 377 3.94 -5.98 14.95
N ILE A 378 3.30 -6.72 14.06
CA ILE A 378 3.94 -7.74 13.24
C ILE A 378 3.93 -7.27 11.79
N LEU A 379 5.11 -7.13 11.22
CA LEU A 379 5.34 -6.63 9.89
C LEU A 379 5.77 -7.75 8.95
N TYR A 380 5.18 -7.76 7.76
CA TYR A 380 5.45 -8.75 6.73
C TYR A 380 5.53 -8.09 5.34
N ARG A 381 6.15 -8.77 4.38
CA ARG A 381 6.31 -8.29 3.01
C ARG A 381 5.05 -8.50 2.17
N ALA A 382 4.40 -9.64 2.31
CA ALA A 382 3.20 -10.03 1.57
C ALA A 382 2.15 -10.65 2.49
N HIS A 383 0.87 -10.56 2.13
CA HIS A 383 -0.25 -10.95 2.98
C HIS A 383 -0.24 -12.41 3.38
N TYR A 384 0.11 -13.32 2.47
CA TYR A 384 0.18 -14.76 2.76
C TYR A 384 1.12 -15.09 3.93
N GLN A 385 2.14 -14.27 4.15
CA GLN A 385 3.12 -14.48 5.22
C GLN A 385 2.54 -14.37 6.63
N SER A 386 1.39 -13.75 6.77
CA SER A 386 0.68 -13.62 8.04
C SER A 386 -0.35 -14.72 8.29
N MET A 387 -0.61 -15.60 7.31
CA MET A 387 -1.69 -16.59 7.37
C MET A 387 -1.60 -17.50 8.60
N GLU A 388 -0.49 -18.23 8.75
CA GLU A 388 -0.32 -19.13 9.90
C GLU A 388 -0.28 -18.39 11.23
N LEU A 389 0.24 -17.15 11.23
CA LEU A 389 0.21 -16.33 12.44
C LEU A 389 -1.20 -15.90 12.82
N GLN A 390 -2.03 -15.51 11.85
CA GLN A 390 -3.44 -15.19 12.11
C GLN A 390 -4.17 -16.37 12.74
N MET A 391 -3.92 -17.58 12.24
CA MET A 391 -4.48 -18.81 12.81
C MET A 391 -4.00 -19.07 14.25
N GLU A 392 -2.70 -18.92 14.50
CA GLU A 392 -2.13 -19.16 15.83
C GLU A 392 -2.61 -18.12 16.85
N LEU A 393 -2.72 -16.85 16.47
CA LEU A 393 -3.30 -15.81 17.31
C LEU A 393 -4.76 -16.10 17.64
N THR A 394 -5.55 -16.54 16.64
CA THR A 394 -6.95 -16.94 16.82
C THR A 394 -7.06 -18.12 17.77
N ARG A 395 -6.28 -19.19 17.60
CA ARG A 395 -6.27 -20.35 18.51
C ARG A 395 -5.98 -19.99 19.97
N ARG A 396 -5.11 -19.00 20.19
CA ARG A 396 -4.74 -18.54 21.53
C ARG A 396 -5.64 -17.45 22.07
N GLY A 397 -6.68 -17.03 21.33
CA GLY A 397 -7.56 -15.93 21.74
C GLY A 397 -6.86 -14.58 21.86
N ILE A 398 -5.76 -14.35 21.11
CA ILE A 398 -5.03 -13.08 21.09
C ILE A 398 -5.71 -12.16 20.06
N PRO A 399 -6.35 -11.05 20.49
CA PRO A 399 -7.04 -10.16 19.56
C PRO A 399 -6.05 -9.41 18.66
N PHE A 400 -6.34 -9.35 17.38
CA PHE A 400 -5.53 -8.65 16.39
C PHE A 400 -6.37 -7.90 15.36
N GLU A 401 -5.76 -6.92 14.73
CA GLU A 401 -6.29 -6.25 13.53
C GLU A 401 -5.33 -6.39 12.36
N VAL A 402 -5.88 -6.58 11.15
CA VAL A 402 -5.09 -6.50 9.92
C VAL A 402 -5.28 -5.12 9.33
N ARG A 403 -4.20 -4.34 9.26
CA ARG A 403 -4.27 -2.99 8.72
C ARG A 403 -4.47 -3.01 7.22
N SER A 404 -5.45 -2.21 6.77
CA SER A 404 -5.78 -1.94 5.37
C SER A 404 -6.15 -3.15 4.51
N GLY A 405 -6.61 -4.24 5.10
CA GLY A 405 -7.03 -5.39 4.33
C GLY A 405 -8.07 -6.24 5.03
N LEU A 406 -8.75 -7.02 4.21
CA LEU A 406 -9.48 -8.18 4.68
C LEU A 406 -8.47 -9.18 5.26
N ARG A 407 -8.86 -9.91 6.28
CA ARG A 407 -8.07 -11.05 6.78
C ARG A 407 -7.80 -12.02 5.63
N PHE A 408 -6.75 -12.81 5.74
CA PHE A 408 -6.33 -13.68 4.65
C PHE A 408 -7.48 -14.53 4.09
N PHE A 409 -8.24 -15.19 4.97
CA PHE A 409 -9.36 -16.07 4.57
C PHE A 409 -10.63 -15.32 4.13
N GLU A 410 -10.70 -14.02 4.33
CA GLU A 410 -11.83 -13.19 3.86
C GLU A 410 -11.63 -12.68 2.43
N GLN A 411 -10.43 -12.79 1.90
CA GLN A 411 -10.10 -12.29 0.56
C GLN A 411 -10.88 -13.05 -0.52
N ALA A 412 -11.32 -12.32 -1.55
CA ALA A 412 -12.21 -12.86 -2.57
C ALA A 412 -11.62 -14.10 -3.27
N HIS A 413 -10.34 -14.03 -3.69
CA HIS A 413 -9.67 -15.12 -4.39
C HIS A 413 -9.46 -16.36 -3.50
N ILE A 414 -9.26 -16.18 -2.20
CA ILE A 414 -9.18 -17.29 -1.24
C ILE A 414 -10.54 -17.94 -1.06
N LYS A 415 -11.60 -17.13 -0.89
CA LYS A 415 -12.98 -17.63 -0.82
C LYS A 415 -13.40 -18.35 -2.10
N ASP A 416 -12.92 -17.91 -3.27
CA ASP A 416 -13.20 -18.58 -4.54
C ASP A 416 -12.60 -19.99 -4.56
N ILE A 417 -11.33 -20.14 -4.17
CA ILE A 417 -10.66 -21.45 -4.09
C ILE A 417 -11.36 -22.36 -3.08
N VAL A 418 -11.67 -21.84 -1.88
CA VAL A 418 -12.37 -22.60 -0.84
C VAL A 418 -13.77 -23.03 -1.32
N ALA A 419 -14.44 -22.22 -2.17
CA ALA A 419 -15.73 -22.61 -2.73
C ALA A 419 -15.65 -23.85 -3.64
N TYR A 420 -14.58 -24.00 -4.46
CA TYR A 420 -14.39 -25.25 -5.22
C TYR A 420 -14.25 -26.46 -4.29
N LEU A 421 -13.47 -26.32 -3.24
CA LEU A 421 -13.27 -27.39 -2.26
C LEU A 421 -14.58 -27.75 -1.54
N LYS A 422 -15.39 -26.75 -1.18
CA LYS A 422 -16.70 -26.95 -0.55
C LYS A 422 -17.68 -27.65 -1.47
N VAL A 423 -17.69 -27.35 -2.78
CA VAL A 423 -18.54 -28.03 -3.76
C VAL A 423 -18.23 -29.52 -3.84
N ILE A 424 -16.95 -29.89 -3.76
CA ILE A 424 -16.53 -31.29 -3.73
C ILE A 424 -16.91 -31.98 -2.42
N ALA A 425 -16.65 -31.33 -1.27
CA ALA A 425 -16.97 -31.89 0.05
C ALA A 425 -18.48 -31.97 0.32
N ASN A 426 -19.23 -30.96 -0.12
CA ASN A 426 -20.70 -30.90 0.03
C ASN A 426 -21.35 -30.39 -1.26
N PRO A 427 -21.75 -31.30 -2.17
CA PRO A 427 -22.39 -30.94 -3.44
C PRO A 427 -23.75 -30.21 -3.28
N ARG A 428 -24.26 -30.05 -2.06
CA ARG A 428 -25.47 -29.29 -1.76
C ARG A 428 -25.24 -27.88 -1.24
N ASP A 429 -23.98 -27.43 -1.17
CA ASP A 429 -23.63 -26.04 -0.75
C ASP A 429 -23.98 -25.03 -1.87
N GLU A 430 -25.20 -24.48 -1.79
CA GLU A 430 -25.69 -23.45 -2.71
C GLU A 430 -24.76 -22.25 -2.84
N ILE A 431 -24.22 -21.77 -1.70
CA ILE A 431 -23.36 -20.57 -1.68
C ILE A 431 -22.07 -20.84 -2.43
N ALA A 432 -21.45 -21.98 -2.18
CA ALA A 432 -20.24 -22.41 -2.87
C ALA A 432 -20.47 -22.57 -4.38
N TRP A 433 -21.56 -23.25 -4.79
CA TRP A 433 -21.93 -23.40 -6.19
C TRP A 433 -22.12 -22.08 -6.90
N LYS A 434 -22.94 -21.17 -6.34
CA LYS A 434 -23.19 -19.86 -6.95
C LYS A 434 -21.94 -19.01 -7.04
N ARG A 435 -20.95 -19.24 -6.17
CA ARG A 435 -19.66 -18.57 -6.23
C ARG A 435 -18.80 -19.14 -7.36
N VAL A 436 -18.62 -20.45 -7.44
CA VAL A 436 -17.85 -21.14 -8.46
C VAL A 436 -18.40 -20.87 -9.86
N LEU A 437 -19.72 -21.00 -10.05
CA LEU A 437 -20.38 -20.78 -11.33
C LEU A 437 -20.06 -19.41 -11.94
N LYS A 438 -19.99 -18.33 -11.13
CA LYS A 438 -19.73 -16.97 -11.61
C LYS A 438 -18.30 -16.75 -12.10
N ILE A 439 -17.38 -17.66 -11.83
CA ILE A 439 -15.99 -17.61 -12.31
C ILE A 439 -15.94 -17.90 -13.82
N TYR A 440 -16.92 -18.65 -14.33
CA TYR A 440 -16.91 -19.11 -15.71
C TYR A 440 -17.58 -18.12 -16.67
N PRO A 441 -17.03 -17.94 -17.89
CA PRO A 441 -17.58 -17.04 -18.89
C PRO A 441 -19.03 -17.35 -19.22
N GLY A 442 -19.84 -16.31 -19.42
CA GLY A 442 -21.26 -16.46 -19.76
C GLY A 442 -22.21 -16.80 -18.62
N ILE A 443 -21.69 -16.98 -17.40
CA ILE A 443 -22.50 -17.29 -16.20
C ILE A 443 -22.50 -16.07 -15.25
N GLY A 444 -23.52 -15.22 -15.40
CA GLY A 444 -23.81 -14.12 -14.48
C GLY A 444 -24.73 -14.54 -13.33
N LYS A 445 -25.11 -13.56 -12.48
CA LYS A 445 -25.96 -13.80 -11.30
C LYS A 445 -27.28 -14.52 -11.65
N ALA A 446 -28.00 -14.05 -12.68
CA ALA A 446 -29.28 -14.67 -13.08
C ALA A 446 -29.10 -16.09 -13.66
N THR A 447 -28.02 -16.32 -14.41
CA THR A 447 -27.71 -17.64 -14.98
C THR A 447 -27.26 -18.62 -13.88
N SER A 448 -26.45 -18.17 -12.92
CA SER A 448 -26.03 -19.02 -11.79
C SER A 448 -27.22 -19.45 -10.92
N GLU A 449 -28.23 -18.58 -10.76
CA GLU A 449 -29.47 -18.90 -10.08
C GLU A 449 -30.26 -20.02 -10.79
N LYS A 450 -30.47 -19.89 -12.11
CA LYS A 450 -31.13 -20.90 -12.93
C LYS A 450 -30.41 -22.25 -12.91
N ILE A 451 -29.09 -22.23 -12.95
CA ILE A 451 -28.29 -23.46 -12.89
C ILE A 451 -28.46 -24.12 -11.51
N TRP A 452 -28.42 -23.30 -10.44
CA TRP A 452 -28.62 -23.83 -9.09
C TRP A 452 -30.02 -24.38 -8.89
N GLU A 453 -31.06 -23.71 -9.37
CA GLU A 453 -32.45 -24.24 -9.31
C GLU A 453 -32.57 -25.62 -9.96
N PHE A 454 -31.85 -25.88 -11.03
CA PHE A 454 -31.78 -27.19 -11.67
C PHE A 454 -31.01 -28.22 -10.83
N PHE A 455 -29.86 -27.81 -10.24
CA PHE A 455 -29.02 -28.69 -9.42
C PHE A 455 -29.68 -29.08 -8.09
N ARG A 456 -30.37 -28.17 -7.43
CA ARG A 456 -31.01 -28.42 -6.12
C ARG A 456 -32.07 -29.50 -6.13
N GLU A 457 -32.68 -29.80 -7.28
CA GLU A 457 -33.66 -30.86 -7.44
C GLU A 457 -33.01 -32.24 -7.43
N SER A 458 -31.70 -32.32 -7.63
CA SER A 458 -30.94 -33.56 -7.62
C SER A 458 -30.38 -33.89 -6.23
N VAL A 459 -30.30 -35.19 -5.95
CA VAL A 459 -29.58 -35.70 -4.79
C VAL A 459 -28.06 -35.59 -5.01
N ASP A 460 -27.64 -35.61 -6.27
CA ASP A 460 -26.23 -35.59 -6.70
C ASP A 460 -26.03 -34.53 -7.79
N PRO A 461 -25.84 -33.26 -7.42
CA PRO A 461 -25.53 -32.18 -8.37
C PRO A 461 -24.23 -32.38 -9.16
N LEU A 462 -23.19 -32.98 -8.56
CA LEU A 462 -21.93 -33.30 -9.26
C LEU A 462 -22.16 -34.35 -10.34
N GLY A 463 -22.91 -35.41 -10.05
CA GLY A 463 -23.25 -36.43 -11.03
C GLY A 463 -24.08 -35.91 -12.20
N LEU A 464 -24.93 -34.87 -12.02
CA LEU A 464 -25.62 -34.21 -13.13
C LEU A 464 -24.64 -33.54 -14.10
N ILE A 465 -23.69 -32.77 -13.54
CA ILE A 465 -22.74 -32.04 -14.37
C ILE A 465 -21.80 -33.01 -15.12
N GLN A 466 -21.39 -34.11 -14.48
CA GLN A 466 -20.54 -35.15 -15.09
C GLN A 466 -21.27 -35.90 -16.22
N LYS A 467 -22.57 -36.15 -16.06
CA LYS A 467 -23.40 -36.73 -17.11
C LYS A 467 -23.77 -35.74 -18.21
N ARG A 468 -23.31 -34.47 -18.07
CA ARG A 468 -23.65 -33.34 -18.97
C ARG A 468 -25.15 -33.06 -19.04
N GLU A 469 -25.89 -33.41 -17.99
CA GLU A 469 -27.27 -33.06 -17.83
C GLU A 469 -27.33 -31.59 -17.39
N LEU A 470 -27.57 -30.69 -18.33
CA LEU A 470 -27.50 -29.23 -18.14
C LEU A 470 -28.87 -28.60 -18.43
N PRO A 471 -29.20 -27.45 -17.77
CA PRO A 471 -30.47 -26.75 -18.05
C PRO A 471 -30.58 -26.38 -19.54
N GLU A 472 -31.76 -26.57 -20.13
CA GLU A 472 -32.03 -26.30 -21.55
C GLU A 472 -31.94 -24.80 -21.88
N ASN A 473 -32.34 -23.93 -20.95
CA ASN A 473 -32.55 -22.50 -21.13
C ASN A 473 -31.33 -21.65 -20.68
N ILE A 474 -30.14 -22.08 -21.03
CA ILE A 474 -28.89 -21.32 -20.80
C ILE A 474 -28.19 -20.95 -22.11
N SER A 475 -27.44 -19.84 -22.12
CA SER A 475 -26.70 -19.40 -23.31
C SER A 475 -25.61 -20.42 -23.71
N ARG A 476 -25.20 -20.37 -24.98
CA ARG A 476 -24.08 -21.20 -25.49
C ARG A 476 -22.81 -20.99 -24.66
N GLY A 477 -22.47 -19.74 -24.33
CA GLY A 477 -21.28 -19.43 -23.53
C GLY A 477 -21.38 -19.99 -22.10
N ALA A 478 -22.59 -19.95 -21.49
CA ALA A 478 -22.80 -20.58 -20.17
C ALA A 478 -22.63 -22.11 -20.24
N ARG A 479 -23.08 -22.73 -21.32
CA ARG A 479 -22.92 -24.18 -21.53
C ARG A 479 -21.45 -24.56 -21.70
N GLU A 480 -20.70 -23.79 -22.49
CA GLU A 480 -19.24 -23.99 -22.63
C GLU A 480 -18.51 -23.80 -21.29
N GLY A 481 -18.89 -22.77 -20.50
CA GLY A 481 -18.36 -22.56 -19.14
C GLY A 481 -18.64 -23.73 -18.18
N LEU A 482 -19.87 -24.31 -18.23
CA LEU A 482 -20.20 -25.48 -17.42
C LEU A 482 -19.42 -26.73 -17.83
N LEU A 483 -19.15 -26.93 -19.11
CA LEU A 483 -18.31 -28.05 -19.59
C LEU A 483 -16.86 -27.92 -19.11
N THR A 484 -16.32 -26.70 -19.10
CA THR A 484 -14.99 -26.43 -18.52
C THR A 484 -14.95 -26.68 -17.02
N LEU A 485 -16.03 -26.33 -16.31
CA LEU A 485 -16.16 -26.60 -14.87
C LEU A 485 -16.27 -28.13 -14.62
N GLU A 486 -17.07 -28.84 -15.41
CA GLU A 486 -17.22 -30.31 -15.32
C GLU A 486 -15.86 -31.01 -15.44
N GLU A 487 -15.07 -30.63 -16.45
CA GLU A 487 -13.73 -31.20 -16.67
C GLU A 487 -12.84 -31.00 -15.44
N LEU A 488 -12.85 -29.81 -14.82
CA LEU A 488 -12.06 -29.53 -13.62
C LEU A 488 -12.59 -30.31 -12.41
N LEU A 489 -13.91 -30.34 -12.15
CA LEU A 489 -14.48 -31.05 -11.00
C LEU A 489 -14.24 -32.56 -11.08
N SER A 490 -14.36 -33.16 -12.27
CA SER A 490 -14.03 -34.58 -12.48
C SER A 490 -12.56 -34.88 -12.17
N GLN A 491 -11.63 -33.98 -12.57
CA GLN A 491 -10.22 -34.12 -12.24
C GLN A 491 -9.93 -33.95 -10.75
N LEU A 492 -10.72 -33.15 -10.03
CA LEU A 492 -10.56 -32.95 -8.58
C LEU A 492 -11.05 -34.18 -7.79
N GLU A 493 -12.07 -34.90 -8.25
CA GLU A 493 -12.53 -36.13 -7.61
C GLU A 493 -11.58 -37.32 -7.81
N GLU A 494 -10.83 -37.35 -8.91
CA GLU A 494 -9.79 -38.36 -9.18
C GLU A 494 -8.56 -38.20 -8.26
N ILE A 495 -8.38 -37.01 -7.68
CA ILE A 495 -7.31 -36.73 -6.73
C ILE A 495 -7.78 -37.21 -5.34
N ASP A 496 -7.04 -38.06 -4.67
CA ASP A 496 -7.32 -38.69 -3.38
C ASP A 496 -7.58 -37.67 -2.23
N PHE A 497 -8.51 -36.75 -2.44
CA PHE A 497 -9.01 -35.67 -1.57
C PHE A 497 -7.91 -34.92 -0.77
N GLN A 498 -6.74 -34.78 -1.37
CA GLN A 498 -5.61 -34.04 -0.84
C GLN A 498 -5.80 -32.54 -1.10
N PRO A 499 -6.17 -31.71 -0.11
CA PRO A 499 -6.62 -30.35 -0.36
C PRO A 499 -5.55 -29.48 -1.02
N GLY A 500 -4.28 -29.62 -0.67
CA GLY A 500 -3.20 -28.87 -1.31
C GLY A 500 -3.03 -29.18 -2.82
N THR A 501 -3.14 -30.47 -3.19
CA THR A 501 -3.09 -30.90 -4.60
C THR A 501 -4.32 -30.42 -5.38
N MET A 502 -5.50 -30.44 -4.75
CA MET A 502 -6.73 -29.92 -5.35
C MET A 502 -6.62 -28.43 -5.66
N ILE A 503 -6.10 -27.61 -4.72
CA ILE A 503 -5.89 -26.17 -4.91
C ILE A 503 -4.95 -25.94 -6.08
N GLN A 504 -3.84 -26.68 -6.18
CA GLN A 504 -2.91 -26.54 -7.32
C GLN A 504 -3.59 -26.86 -8.65
N LYS A 505 -4.44 -27.87 -8.67
CA LYS A 505 -5.18 -28.25 -9.88
C LYS A 505 -6.16 -27.15 -10.30
N ILE A 506 -6.83 -26.51 -9.35
CA ILE A 506 -7.72 -25.37 -9.61
C ILE A 506 -6.91 -24.21 -10.24
N ILE A 507 -5.72 -23.90 -9.72
CA ILE A 507 -4.84 -22.87 -10.29
C ILE A 507 -4.41 -23.22 -11.72
N GLN A 508 -4.04 -24.47 -11.97
CA GLN A 508 -3.61 -24.93 -13.29
C GLN A 508 -4.76 -24.95 -14.32
N GLY A 509 -5.99 -24.98 -13.84
CA GLY A 509 -7.20 -24.93 -14.65
C GLY A 509 -7.58 -23.49 -15.07
N SER A 510 -8.87 -23.26 -15.23
CA SER A 510 -9.44 -21.98 -15.69
C SER A 510 -9.29 -20.82 -14.70
N TYR A 511 -9.00 -21.10 -13.41
CA TYR A 511 -8.94 -20.06 -12.39
C TYR A 511 -7.77 -19.07 -12.59
N ASN A 512 -6.63 -19.52 -13.10
CA ASN A 512 -5.50 -18.61 -13.40
C ASN A 512 -5.88 -17.59 -14.49
N GLU A 513 -6.63 -18.00 -15.51
CA GLU A 513 -7.13 -17.09 -16.55
C GLU A 513 -8.12 -16.08 -15.97
N TYR A 514 -9.04 -16.54 -15.09
CA TYR A 514 -9.95 -15.67 -14.38
C TYR A 514 -9.19 -14.65 -13.53
N LEU A 515 -8.21 -15.09 -12.75
CA LEU A 515 -7.41 -14.24 -11.87
C LEU A 515 -6.67 -13.15 -12.66
N THR A 516 -6.01 -13.52 -13.75
CA THR A 516 -5.22 -12.59 -14.59
C THR A 516 -6.09 -11.55 -15.29
N THR A 517 -7.33 -11.91 -15.66
CA THR A 517 -8.24 -11.01 -16.37
C THR A 517 -9.02 -10.09 -15.44
N HIS A 518 -9.26 -10.51 -14.18
CA HIS A 518 -10.11 -9.78 -13.23
C HIS A 518 -9.35 -8.90 -12.26
N TYR A 519 -8.09 -9.25 -11.93
CA TYR A 519 -7.34 -8.58 -10.88
C TYR A 519 -6.02 -7.97 -11.37
N PRO A 520 -5.80 -6.67 -11.17
CA PRO A 520 -4.54 -6.02 -11.53
C PRO A 520 -3.35 -6.59 -10.73
N ASP A 521 -3.60 -7.00 -9.49
CA ASP A 521 -2.67 -7.60 -8.53
C ASP A 521 -2.66 -9.14 -8.59
N TYR A 522 -3.03 -9.72 -9.75
CA TYR A 522 -3.18 -11.17 -9.93
C TYR A 522 -1.97 -11.97 -9.47
N ARG A 523 -0.76 -11.41 -9.60
CA ARG A 523 0.49 -12.09 -9.22
C ARG A 523 0.62 -12.27 -7.72
N GLU A 524 0.16 -11.28 -6.95
CA GLU A 524 0.14 -11.35 -5.47
C GLU A 524 -0.93 -12.35 -5.03
N ARG A 525 -2.10 -12.28 -5.63
CA ARG A 525 -3.20 -13.22 -5.36
C ARG A 525 -2.86 -14.66 -5.71
N LEU A 526 -2.16 -14.87 -6.82
CA LEU A 526 -1.66 -16.20 -7.19
C LEU A 526 -0.71 -16.74 -6.13
N GLN A 527 0.18 -15.89 -5.62
CA GLN A 527 1.10 -16.27 -4.55
C GLN A 527 0.37 -16.58 -3.24
N ASP A 528 -0.68 -15.83 -2.90
CA ASP A 528 -1.55 -16.12 -1.76
C ASP A 528 -2.19 -17.52 -1.89
N ILE A 529 -2.69 -17.88 -3.09
CA ILE A 529 -3.30 -19.18 -3.34
C ILE A 529 -2.26 -20.32 -3.32
N GLU A 530 -1.06 -20.10 -3.86
CA GLU A 530 0.04 -21.06 -3.79
C GLU A 530 0.43 -21.38 -2.35
N GLU A 531 0.47 -20.36 -1.47
CA GLU A 531 0.75 -20.56 -0.05
C GLU A 531 -0.45 -21.20 0.68
N LEU A 532 -1.68 -20.92 0.28
CA LEU A 532 -2.84 -21.67 0.76
C LEU A 532 -2.72 -23.15 0.39
N ALA A 533 -2.25 -23.48 -0.82
CA ALA A 533 -2.03 -24.85 -1.25
C ALA A 533 -0.93 -25.56 -0.41
N ASN A 534 0.16 -24.83 -0.12
CA ASN A 534 1.23 -25.33 0.75
C ASN A 534 0.70 -25.62 2.16
N PHE A 535 -0.07 -24.70 2.72
CA PHE A 535 -0.69 -24.88 4.02
C PHE A 535 -1.69 -26.04 4.03
N ALA A 536 -2.57 -26.11 3.04
CA ALA A 536 -3.56 -27.19 2.92
C ALA A 536 -2.91 -28.59 2.79
N SER A 537 -1.69 -28.66 2.28
CA SER A 537 -0.94 -29.93 2.16
C SER A 537 -0.55 -30.58 3.51
N GLN A 538 -0.68 -29.84 4.62
CA GLN A 538 -0.44 -30.37 5.97
C GLN A 538 -1.62 -31.23 6.47
N TYR A 539 -2.79 -31.09 5.86
CA TYR A 539 -4.01 -31.81 6.22
C TYR A 539 -4.16 -33.10 5.41
N LYS A 540 -4.58 -34.17 6.09
CA LYS A 540 -4.70 -35.50 5.49
C LYS A 540 -5.99 -35.66 4.69
N SER A 541 -7.01 -34.90 5.02
CA SER A 541 -8.32 -34.95 4.34
C SER A 541 -8.85 -33.55 4.05
N LEU A 542 -9.73 -33.48 3.07
CA LEU A 542 -10.46 -32.25 2.72
C LEU A 542 -11.35 -31.76 3.87
N ASP A 543 -12.01 -32.69 4.56
CA ASP A 543 -12.91 -32.38 5.67
C ASP A 543 -12.17 -31.79 6.87
N ASP A 544 -10.98 -32.31 7.21
CA ASP A 544 -10.14 -31.75 8.28
C ASP A 544 -9.75 -30.31 7.96
N PHE A 545 -9.35 -30.06 6.70
CA PHE A 545 -8.95 -28.71 6.24
C PHE A 545 -10.13 -27.73 6.29
N LEU A 546 -11.28 -28.11 5.74
CA LEU A 546 -12.47 -27.24 5.73
C LEU A 546 -13.03 -26.99 7.14
N SER A 547 -12.96 -27.98 8.02
CA SER A 547 -13.36 -27.86 9.42
C SER A 547 -12.47 -26.87 10.17
N GLU A 548 -11.15 -26.94 9.98
CA GLU A 548 -10.22 -25.97 10.57
C GLU A 548 -10.51 -24.55 10.08
N LEU A 549 -10.75 -24.36 8.78
CA LEU A 549 -11.11 -23.06 8.23
C LEU A 549 -12.42 -22.51 8.79
N ALA A 550 -13.42 -23.38 9.02
CA ALA A 550 -14.69 -22.98 9.62
C ALA A 550 -14.52 -22.53 11.08
N LEU A 551 -13.77 -23.31 11.87
CA LEU A 551 -13.48 -22.97 13.27
C LEU A 551 -12.73 -21.63 13.41
N LEU A 552 -11.83 -21.33 12.47
CA LEU A 552 -11.13 -20.04 12.44
C LEU A 552 -12.07 -18.86 12.18
N GLY A 553 -13.13 -19.06 11.37
CA GLY A 553 -14.16 -18.06 11.10
C GLY A 553 -15.08 -17.78 12.28
N ASP A 554 -15.48 -18.82 13.01
CA ASP A 554 -16.45 -18.71 14.11
C ASP A 554 -15.84 -18.15 15.40
N MET A 555 -14.60 -18.51 15.74
CA MET A 555 -13.88 -17.94 16.90
C MET A 555 -13.70 -16.40 16.80
N GLU A 556 -13.84 -15.86 15.58
CA GLU A 556 -13.78 -14.41 15.32
C GLU A 556 -15.07 -13.69 15.68
N ALA A 557 -16.23 -14.36 15.59
CA ALA A 557 -17.52 -13.77 15.93
C ALA A 557 -17.71 -13.68 17.46
N GLU A 558 -17.17 -14.62 18.22
CA GLU A 558 -17.28 -14.64 19.70
C GLU A 558 -16.38 -13.58 20.37
N ASN A 559 -15.22 -13.25 19.82
CA ASN A 559 -14.31 -12.22 20.35
C ASN A 559 -14.87 -10.78 20.28
N ILE A 560 -16.00 -10.55 19.58
CA ILE A 560 -16.70 -9.26 19.55
C ILE A 560 -17.65 -9.10 20.78
N VAL A 561 -17.94 -10.17 21.49
CA VAL A 561 -18.97 -10.19 22.53
C VAL A 561 -18.40 -10.09 23.96
N ASP A 562 -17.13 -10.37 24.18
CA ASP A 562 -16.54 -10.36 25.52
C ASP A 562 -15.87 -9.01 25.84
N GLY A 563 -16.44 -8.28 26.79
CA GLY A 563 -16.14 -6.99 27.42
C GLY A 563 -14.67 -6.56 27.69
N GLY A 564 -13.73 -6.95 26.86
CA GLY A 564 -12.39 -6.35 26.81
C GLY A 564 -12.45 -4.92 26.24
N LEU A 565 -11.61 -4.04 26.75
CA LEU A 565 -11.50 -2.67 26.23
C LEU A 565 -11.36 -2.68 24.70
N PRO A 566 -12.16 -1.92 23.94
CA PRO A 566 -12.26 -2.01 22.48
C PRO A 566 -10.96 -1.78 21.70
N ASP A 567 -9.88 -1.37 22.36
CA ASP A 567 -8.65 -0.84 21.76
C ASP A 567 -7.40 -1.70 21.95
N GLU A 568 -7.46 -2.86 22.60
CA GLU A 568 -6.28 -3.69 22.85
C GLU A 568 -6.12 -4.81 21.81
N LYS A 569 -5.63 -4.46 20.64
CA LYS A 569 -5.35 -5.42 19.55
C LYS A 569 -3.91 -5.32 19.07
N VAL A 570 -3.32 -6.47 18.76
CA VAL A 570 -2.03 -6.53 18.05
C VAL A 570 -2.21 -6.09 16.61
N THR A 571 -1.29 -5.29 16.08
CA THR A 571 -1.35 -4.84 14.69
C THR A 571 -0.58 -5.77 13.76
N LEU A 572 -1.25 -6.37 12.77
CA LEU A 572 -0.64 -7.08 11.65
C LEU A 572 -0.66 -6.16 10.44
N SER A 573 0.49 -5.92 9.81
CA SER A 573 0.58 -4.97 8.70
C SER A 573 1.65 -5.36 7.67
N SER A 574 1.38 -5.10 6.39
CA SER A 574 2.49 -5.08 5.44
C SER A 574 3.43 -3.91 5.76
N VAL A 575 4.72 -4.08 5.44
CA VAL A 575 5.70 -3.00 5.68
C VAL A 575 5.35 -1.72 4.93
N HIS A 576 4.77 -1.82 3.73
CA HIS A 576 4.34 -0.65 2.97
C HIS A 576 3.30 0.20 3.72
N GLN A 577 2.37 -0.45 4.39
CA GLN A 577 1.29 0.22 5.12
C GLN A 577 1.72 0.67 6.53
N ALA A 578 2.81 0.09 7.02
CA ALA A 578 3.44 0.51 8.28
C ALA A 578 4.26 1.81 8.13
N LYS A 579 4.51 2.28 6.90
CA LYS A 579 5.21 3.56 6.68
C LYS A 579 4.45 4.71 7.35
N GLY A 580 5.17 5.57 8.08
CA GLY A 580 4.59 6.67 8.87
C GLY A 580 4.12 6.27 10.28
N LEU A 581 4.03 4.97 10.58
CA LEU A 581 3.64 4.47 11.91
C LEU A 581 4.86 4.06 12.73
N GLU A 582 4.62 3.76 14.04
CA GLU A 582 5.68 3.36 14.95
C GLU A 582 5.09 2.65 16.17
N TRP A 583 5.80 1.64 16.67
CA TRP A 583 5.38 0.84 17.82
C TRP A 583 6.54 0.60 18.79
N PRO A 584 6.27 0.46 20.09
CA PRO A 584 7.27 0.01 21.04
C PRO A 584 7.92 -1.30 20.65
N VAL A 585 7.14 -2.28 20.21
CA VAL A 585 7.60 -3.63 19.86
C VAL A 585 7.23 -3.97 18.40
N VAL A 586 8.22 -4.39 17.63
CA VAL A 586 8.02 -4.80 16.24
C VAL A 586 8.62 -6.18 16.00
N PHE A 587 7.81 -7.06 15.41
CA PHE A 587 8.24 -8.30 14.81
C PHE A 587 8.29 -8.13 13.30
N VAL A 588 9.37 -8.59 12.66
CA VAL A 588 9.46 -8.72 11.19
C VAL A 588 9.59 -10.20 10.90
N ILE A 589 8.61 -10.76 10.20
CA ILE A 589 8.54 -12.19 9.90
C ILE A 589 8.96 -12.51 8.47
N TRP A 590 9.25 -13.77 8.18
CA TRP A 590 9.62 -14.28 6.86
C TRP A 590 10.90 -13.66 6.28
N LEU A 591 11.88 -13.32 7.11
CA LEU A 591 13.18 -12.78 6.67
C LEU A 591 14.06 -13.85 6.03
N CYS A 592 13.61 -14.41 4.91
CA CYS A 592 14.33 -15.42 4.13
C CYS A 592 14.31 -15.07 2.64
N GLU A 593 15.27 -15.61 1.89
CA GLU A 593 15.32 -15.43 0.42
C GLU A 593 14.03 -15.97 -0.22
N GLY A 594 13.44 -15.15 -1.11
CA GLY A 594 12.15 -15.43 -1.73
C GLY A 594 10.93 -15.00 -0.91
N GLY A 595 11.11 -14.70 0.39
CA GLY A 595 10.08 -14.15 1.27
C GLY A 595 10.26 -12.64 1.49
N PHE A 596 11.39 -12.27 2.12
CA PHE A 596 11.84 -10.90 2.28
C PHE A 596 13.38 -10.86 2.17
N PRO A 597 13.96 -10.45 1.03
CA PRO A 597 13.32 -9.89 -0.17
C PRO A 597 12.42 -10.86 -0.92
N SER A 598 11.46 -10.28 -1.66
CA SER A 598 10.57 -11.03 -2.55
C SER A 598 11.35 -11.77 -3.64
N GLY A 599 10.92 -12.98 -4.00
CA GLY A 599 11.58 -13.77 -5.05
C GLY A 599 11.69 -13.07 -6.40
N ARG A 600 10.75 -12.18 -6.70
CA ARG A 600 10.70 -11.40 -7.96
C ARG A 600 11.74 -10.27 -8.01
N SER A 601 12.05 -9.71 -6.86
CA SER A 601 12.96 -8.57 -6.73
C SER A 601 14.43 -8.98 -6.77
N ILE A 602 14.74 -10.28 -6.82
CA ILE A 602 16.12 -10.81 -6.74
C ILE A 602 16.87 -10.63 -8.06
N GLU A 603 16.17 -10.42 -9.19
CA GLU A 603 16.75 -10.41 -10.53
C GLU A 603 17.46 -9.09 -10.87
N LYS A 604 17.05 -7.96 -10.26
CA LYS A 604 17.59 -6.64 -10.56
C LYS A 604 18.11 -5.97 -9.30
N GLU A 605 19.28 -5.35 -9.40
CA GLU A 605 19.89 -4.64 -8.27
C GLU A 605 19.03 -3.49 -7.76
N GLU A 606 18.37 -2.76 -8.66
CA GLU A 606 17.47 -1.67 -8.30
C GLU A 606 16.28 -2.14 -7.44
N ASP A 607 15.71 -3.30 -7.78
CA ASP A 607 14.62 -3.89 -7.04
C ASP A 607 15.08 -4.41 -5.67
N ILE A 608 16.32 -4.93 -5.58
CA ILE A 608 16.96 -5.30 -4.30
C ILE A 608 17.20 -4.08 -3.42
N GLU A 609 17.63 -2.95 -4.00
CA GLU A 609 17.79 -1.71 -3.23
C GLU A 609 16.45 -1.19 -2.69
N GLU A 610 15.35 -1.34 -3.45
CA GLU A 610 14.01 -1.01 -2.96
C GLU A 610 13.56 -1.95 -1.83
N GLU A 611 13.75 -3.25 -1.96
CA GLU A 611 13.47 -4.21 -0.90
C GLU A 611 14.32 -3.94 0.37
N ARG A 612 15.57 -3.48 0.20
CA ARG A 612 16.41 -3.09 1.33
C ARG A 612 15.89 -1.82 2.01
N ARG A 613 15.37 -0.83 1.24
CA ARG A 613 14.66 0.32 1.80
C ARG A 613 13.41 -0.12 2.56
N LEU A 614 12.69 -1.10 2.03
CA LEU A 614 11.53 -1.67 2.71
C LEU A 614 11.92 -2.33 4.04
N PHE A 615 13.03 -3.09 4.07
CA PHE A 615 13.52 -3.68 5.30
C PHE A 615 14.01 -2.62 6.30
N TYR A 616 14.69 -1.58 5.83
CA TYR A 616 15.05 -0.41 6.64
C TYR A 616 13.80 0.26 7.25
N VAL A 617 12.73 0.44 6.45
CA VAL A 617 11.47 0.97 6.96
C VAL A 617 10.93 0.07 8.07
N ALA A 618 10.90 -1.26 7.87
CA ALA A 618 10.42 -2.19 8.89
C ALA A 618 11.19 -2.05 10.21
N CYS A 619 12.52 -2.05 10.16
CA CYS A 619 13.37 -1.90 11.34
C CYS A 619 13.14 -0.57 12.08
N THR A 620 13.00 0.54 11.32
CA THR A 620 12.82 1.88 11.89
C THR A 620 11.40 2.16 12.41
N ARG A 621 10.47 1.18 12.35
CA ARG A 621 9.17 1.28 13.02
C ARG A 621 9.26 0.96 14.51
N ALA A 622 10.28 0.23 14.94
CA ALA A 622 10.48 -0.18 16.32
C ALA A 622 11.06 0.95 17.18
N LYS A 623 10.52 1.10 18.39
CA LYS A 623 11.04 2.03 19.42
C LYS A 623 11.97 1.31 20.40
N ASP A 624 11.51 0.21 20.99
CA ASP A 624 12.14 -0.46 22.12
C ASP A 624 12.70 -1.85 21.75
N TYR A 625 11.87 -2.68 21.07
CA TYR A 625 12.21 -4.06 20.74
C TYR A 625 11.99 -4.35 19.28
N LEU A 626 12.95 -5.06 18.67
CA LEU A 626 12.89 -5.52 17.29
C LEU A 626 13.23 -7.00 17.21
N PHE A 627 12.27 -7.82 16.77
CA PHE A 627 12.43 -9.24 16.52
C PHE A 627 12.45 -9.52 15.01
N LEU A 628 13.46 -10.24 14.54
CA LEU A 628 13.72 -10.54 13.14
C LEU A 628 13.61 -12.05 12.94
N CYS A 629 12.46 -12.53 12.50
CA CYS A 629 12.12 -13.95 12.45
C CYS A 629 12.17 -14.51 11.03
N TYR A 630 12.67 -15.74 10.87
CA TYR A 630 12.64 -16.42 9.58
C TYR A 630 12.49 -17.94 9.72
N PRO A 631 11.71 -18.60 8.82
CA PRO A 631 11.61 -20.05 8.76
C PRO A 631 12.79 -20.64 7.97
N ILE A 632 13.38 -21.74 8.47
CA ILE A 632 14.50 -22.45 7.83
C ILE A 632 14.00 -23.46 6.81
N VAL A 633 12.90 -24.15 7.11
CA VAL A 633 12.36 -25.21 6.24
C VAL A 633 11.08 -24.71 5.59
N ALA A 634 11.01 -24.83 4.28
CA ALA A 634 9.76 -24.73 3.54
C ALA A 634 9.17 -26.13 3.39
N GLU A 635 7.94 -26.30 3.81
CA GLU A 635 7.18 -27.51 3.50
C GLU A 635 6.71 -27.39 2.06
N GLY A 636 7.26 -28.19 1.16
CA GLY A 636 6.96 -28.13 -0.28
C GLY A 636 5.86 -29.12 -0.65
N ASN A 637 5.13 -28.81 -1.70
CA ASN A 637 3.96 -29.52 -2.23
C ASN A 637 4.21 -30.91 -2.82
N ARG A 638 5.45 -31.33 -2.94
CA ARG A 638 5.75 -32.73 -3.30
C ARG A 638 6.09 -33.49 -2.04
N ALA A 639 5.31 -34.48 -1.73
CA ALA A 639 5.24 -35.30 -0.54
C ALA A 639 6.57 -35.83 0.07
N GLN A 640 7.72 -35.30 -0.28
CA GLN A 640 9.05 -35.72 0.22
C GLN A 640 10.18 -34.66 0.08
N THR A 641 9.93 -33.42 -0.39
CA THR A 641 11.04 -32.45 -0.51
C THR A 641 10.80 -31.22 0.35
N SER A 642 11.28 -31.26 1.59
CA SER A 642 11.48 -30.06 2.38
C SER A 642 12.68 -29.29 1.80
N PHE A 643 12.47 -28.06 1.39
CA PHE A 643 13.55 -27.19 0.93
C PHE A 643 14.07 -26.35 2.09
N ILE A 644 15.39 -26.29 2.23
CA ILE A 644 16.02 -25.38 3.20
C ILE A 644 15.98 -23.97 2.62
N ARG A 645 15.27 -23.07 3.27
CA ARG A 645 15.28 -21.65 2.96
C ARG A 645 16.56 -21.00 3.49
N LYS A 646 17.17 -20.17 2.67
CA LYS A 646 18.31 -19.37 3.12
C LYS A 646 17.78 -18.14 3.89
N PRO A 647 18.41 -17.76 5.01
CA PRO A 647 18.07 -16.49 5.65
C PRO A 647 18.24 -15.33 4.66
N SER A 648 17.44 -14.30 4.83
CA SER A 648 17.50 -13.08 4.01
C SER A 648 18.94 -12.58 3.86
N ARG A 649 19.31 -12.14 2.65
CA ARG A 649 20.60 -11.49 2.41
C ARG A 649 20.79 -10.28 3.29
N PHE A 650 19.72 -9.56 3.62
CA PHE A 650 19.76 -8.40 4.50
C PHE A 650 20.26 -8.74 5.91
N LEU A 651 19.90 -9.92 6.45
CA LEU A 651 20.44 -10.41 7.73
C LEU A 651 21.91 -10.79 7.65
N LYS A 652 22.37 -11.30 6.48
CA LYS A 652 23.78 -11.68 6.28
C LYS A 652 24.68 -10.47 6.10
N GLU A 653 24.15 -9.34 5.67
CA GLU A 653 24.86 -8.10 5.45
C GLU A 653 25.13 -7.33 6.75
N ILE A 654 24.45 -7.69 7.86
CA ILE A 654 24.57 -7.08 9.17
C ILE A 654 25.66 -7.77 9.99
N ASP A 655 26.45 -6.98 10.73
CA ASP A 655 27.42 -7.51 11.69
C ASP A 655 26.71 -8.31 12.80
N SER A 656 27.10 -9.55 13.00
CA SER A 656 26.52 -10.43 14.03
C SER A 656 26.59 -9.89 15.45
N ARG A 657 27.44 -8.89 15.72
CA ARG A 657 27.54 -8.19 16.99
C ARG A 657 26.40 -7.20 17.23
N SER A 658 25.67 -6.78 16.18
CA SER A 658 24.57 -5.79 16.26
C SER A 658 23.24 -6.40 16.66
N TYR A 659 23.14 -7.72 16.79
CA TYR A 659 21.94 -8.43 17.22
C TYR A 659 22.26 -9.61 18.14
N THR A 660 21.25 -10.09 18.87
CA THR A 660 21.30 -11.34 19.63
C THR A 660 20.58 -12.44 18.85
N LYS A 661 21.13 -13.62 18.78
CA LYS A 661 20.48 -14.76 18.14
C LYS A 661 19.83 -15.65 19.20
N TRP A 662 18.53 -15.83 19.10
CA TRP A 662 17.79 -16.76 19.95
C TRP A 662 17.56 -18.07 19.19
N LEU A 663 17.87 -19.17 19.83
CA LEU A 663 17.56 -20.52 19.33
C LEU A 663 16.27 -20.99 20.02
N LEU A 664 15.38 -21.58 19.24
CA LEU A 664 14.12 -22.12 19.75
C LEU A 664 14.24 -23.60 20.06
N ASP A 665 13.67 -24.05 21.17
CA ASP A 665 13.47 -25.46 21.46
C ASP A 665 12.34 -26.07 20.59
N ARG A 666 11.98 -27.34 20.82
CA ARG A 666 10.93 -28.03 20.06
C ARG A 666 9.53 -27.44 20.31
N SER A 667 9.33 -26.77 21.43
CA SER A 667 8.07 -26.14 21.85
C SER A 667 8.00 -24.64 21.53
N GLY A 668 8.97 -24.11 20.78
CA GLY A 668 8.98 -22.69 20.38
C GLY A 668 9.47 -21.73 21.47
N ASN A 669 9.94 -22.22 22.61
CA ASN A 669 10.52 -21.40 23.66
C ASN A 669 12.00 -21.13 23.42
N GLN A 670 12.50 -20.03 23.97
CA GLN A 670 13.93 -19.70 23.94
C GLN A 670 14.75 -20.77 24.71
N TRP A 671 15.82 -21.25 24.07
CA TRP A 671 16.80 -22.17 24.65
C TRP A 671 17.95 -21.43 25.29
#